data_6e20c5f996abb81aa8a2eaf90770cc7f
#
_entry.id   6e20c5f996abb81aa8a2eaf90770cc7f
#
_cell.length_a   1.000
_cell.length_b   1.000
_cell.length_c   1.000
_cell.angle_alpha   90.00
_cell.angle_beta   90.00
_cell.angle_gamma   90.00
#
_symmetry.space_group_name_H-M   'P 1'
#
loop_
_entity.id
_entity.type
_entity.pdbx_description
1 polymer ?
#
loop_
_entity_poly.entity_id
_entity_poly.type
_entity_poly.pdbx_seq_one_letter_code
_entity_poly.pdbx_strand_id
1 'polypeptide(L)'
;MKFPALLLAFVVSLPLFAQEGGDSTYLAARDAFRAGDRARLDRAAGQIGKHELAPYVENYQLRMTMDQGDSTVLRGFFERYERSYVVEKLRADWIRWLGKRGGWSEIVVEYPKLVAPEPDVACWFQQARRASGDKAAFNDVQQVWLTMLEPPEACRAVLDALIRDNRVTIDDIWARAHRQFEANRTGPAKLTLAALPAGQTADAKALDMVIGSPMGYLARQPVAWSASQTGRELAALAIQRVATNDPRVAATELGKLQGRMQDPERQWAWSQIGLQAAKRHYGEALAWYAQGSETPLSDEGAAWKVRAALRAHDWSVVLATISEMPAALAGQPEWIYWLGRAYKAGGLTSEADALFEKIAGQANFYGNLADEELGRKILTPPKAKAPTADEQKATRDNPAIRRAMAFFRLEMRTEAVREWNWSLRGMDDRELLAAADLARRNQIWDRAINTADRTKSEHDFTLRFLAPYGDQVRPAARDQALDDAWVYGLMRQESRFITSAKSNVGASGLMQLMPATAKWVANKIGLKDFHQGRVNDTETNLLLGTTYMRLVLESLDNHPVLASAAYNAGPGRARRWRADRPLEGAVYAETIPFTETRDYVKKVMNNSLYYAALFDGKPQTLKSRLGVIAPRTGGEVKGEDLP
;
A
#
# COMPACT_ATOMS: atom_id res chain seq x y z
N MET A 1 -56.94 -13.40 -52.80
CA MET A 1 -56.18 -13.60 -51.59
C MET A 1 -54.96 -12.69 -51.63
N LYS A 2 -54.97 -11.62 -50.81
CA LYS A 2 -53.89 -10.61 -50.76
C LYS A 2 -53.02 -10.89 -49.57
N PHE A 3 -51.72 -11.12 -49.75
CA PHE A 3 -50.70 -11.18 -48.67
C PHE A 3 -50.28 -9.77 -48.30
N PRO A 4 -50.19 -9.41 -47.01
CA PRO A 4 -49.58 -8.16 -46.61
C PRO A 4 -48.07 -8.32 -46.51
N ALA A 5 -47.33 -7.37 -47.10
CA ALA A 5 -45.89 -7.24 -47.00
C ALA A 5 -45.49 -6.82 -45.59
N LEU A 6 -44.62 -7.60 -44.94
CA LEU A 6 -44.00 -7.28 -43.68
C LEU A 6 -42.82 -6.33 -43.94
N LEU A 7 -42.99 -5.05 -43.57
CA LEU A 7 -41.87 -4.09 -43.48
C LEU A 7 -41.00 -4.43 -42.26
N LEU A 8 -39.84 -4.99 -42.50
CA LEU A 8 -38.77 -5.08 -41.47
C LEU A 8 -38.15 -3.68 -41.32
N ALA A 9 -38.40 -3.09 -40.19
CA ALA A 9 -37.71 -1.88 -39.80
C ALA A 9 -36.27 -2.19 -39.45
N PHE A 10 -35.33 -1.77 -40.28
CA PHE A 10 -33.90 -1.74 -39.95
C PHE A 10 -33.69 -0.68 -38.85
N VAL A 11 -33.60 -1.11 -37.61
CA VAL A 11 -33.09 -0.23 -36.53
C VAL A 11 -31.57 -0.17 -36.68
N VAL A 12 -31.16 0.97 -37.13
CA VAL A 12 -29.81 1.35 -37.51
C VAL A 12 -28.88 1.31 -36.31
N SER A 13 -27.86 0.49 -36.38
CA SER A 13 -26.69 0.44 -35.47
C SER A 13 -25.66 1.57 -35.76
N LEU A 14 -26.12 2.80 -35.94
CA LEU A 14 -25.27 3.98 -36.19
C LEU A 14 -24.34 4.38 -35.00
N PRO A 15 -24.64 4.11 -33.72
CA PRO A 15 -23.71 4.51 -32.63
C PRO A 15 -22.42 3.67 -32.54
N LEU A 16 -22.41 2.42 -32.99
CA LEU A 16 -21.21 1.57 -32.86
C LEU A 16 -20.08 1.99 -33.83
N PHE A 17 -20.40 2.25 -35.09
CA PHE A 17 -19.41 2.67 -36.09
C PHE A 17 -18.81 4.04 -35.84
N ALA A 18 -19.59 4.98 -35.29
CA ALA A 18 -19.08 6.30 -34.91
C ALA A 18 -18.14 6.24 -33.70
N GLN A 19 -18.37 5.30 -32.82
CA GLN A 19 -17.55 5.08 -31.62
C GLN A 19 -16.23 4.39 -31.98
N GLU A 20 -16.23 3.40 -32.87
CA GLU A 20 -15.02 2.75 -33.39
C GLU A 20 -14.11 3.73 -34.15
N GLY A 21 -14.67 4.63 -34.94
CA GLY A 21 -13.93 5.69 -35.61
C GLY A 21 -13.28 6.68 -34.65
N GLY A 22 -13.95 7.03 -33.56
CA GLY A 22 -13.41 7.88 -32.51
C GLY A 22 -12.30 7.23 -31.69
N ASP A 23 -12.45 5.94 -31.37
CA ASP A 23 -11.45 5.16 -30.65
C ASP A 23 -10.13 5.06 -31.44
N SER A 24 -10.19 4.77 -32.73
CA SER A 24 -9.01 4.71 -33.60
C SER A 24 -8.33 6.09 -33.76
N THR A 25 -9.12 7.17 -33.85
CA THR A 25 -8.61 8.56 -33.88
C THR A 25 -7.88 8.92 -32.59
N TYR A 26 -8.42 8.54 -31.43
CA TYR A 26 -7.75 8.75 -30.15
C TYR A 26 -6.41 7.99 -30.09
N LEU A 27 -6.36 6.73 -30.51
CA LEU A 27 -5.11 5.95 -30.54
C LEU A 27 -4.08 6.60 -31.49
N ALA A 28 -4.51 7.09 -32.66
CA ALA A 28 -3.64 7.83 -33.58
C ALA A 28 -3.09 9.13 -32.96
N ALA A 29 -3.91 9.87 -32.21
CA ALA A 29 -3.49 11.08 -31.48
C ALA A 29 -2.45 10.74 -30.40
N ARG A 30 -2.70 9.71 -29.60
CA ARG A 30 -1.78 9.22 -28.57
C ARG A 30 -0.42 8.83 -29.15
N ASP A 31 -0.43 8.10 -30.26
CA ASP A 31 0.79 7.61 -30.90
C ASP A 31 1.57 8.76 -31.55
N ALA A 32 0.84 9.75 -32.14
CA ALA A 32 1.44 10.99 -32.64
C ALA A 32 2.11 11.80 -31.51
N PHE A 33 1.42 11.95 -30.37
CA PHE A 33 2.00 12.61 -29.18
C PHE A 33 3.27 11.90 -28.69
N ARG A 34 3.25 10.57 -28.58
CA ARG A 34 4.43 9.77 -28.16
C ARG A 34 5.61 9.90 -29.13
N ALA A 35 5.31 10.05 -30.41
CA ALA A 35 6.32 10.24 -31.47
C ALA A 35 6.79 11.72 -31.60
N GLY A 36 6.20 12.66 -30.87
CA GLY A 36 6.49 14.09 -31.04
C GLY A 36 5.98 14.67 -32.36
N ASP A 37 5.08 13.97 -33.07
CA ASP A 37 4.53 14.37 -34.37
C ASP A 37 3.33 15.28 -34.18
N ARG A 38 3.59 16.61 -34.12
CA ARG A 38 2.57 17.63 -33.92
C ARG A 38 1.57 17.65 -35.08
N ALA A 39 2.04 17.56 -36.33
CA ALA A 39 1.15 17.65 -37.49
C ALA A 39 0.14 16.49 -37.54
N ARG A 40 0.57 15.28 -37.19
CA ARG A 40 -0.31 14.11 -37.07
C ARG A 40 -1.27 14.24 -35.88
N LEU A 41 -0.81 14.79 -34.75
CA LEU A 41 -1.64 15.04 -33.58
C LEU A 41 -2.75 16.05 -33.90
N ASP A 42 -2.42 17.18 -34.59
CA ASP A 42 -3.38 18.21 -34.94
C ASP A 42 -4.42 17.70 -35.93
N ARG A 43 -4.05 16.85 -36.90
CA ARG A 43 -5.01 16.16 -37.77
C ARG A 43 -5.98 15.26 -36.98
N ALA A 44 -5.48 14.48 -36.08
CA ALA A 44 -6.31 13.62 -35.22
C ALA A 44 -7.22 14.45 -34.31
N ALA A 45 -6.72 15.55 -33.75
CA ALA A 45 -7.51 16.49 -32.94
C ALA A 45 -8.69 17.10 -33.73
N GLY A 46 -8.48 17.43 -35.02
CA GLY A 46 -9.56 17.90 -35.90
C GLY A 46 -10.62 16.84 -36.22
N GLN A 47 -10.30 15.56 -36.06
CA GLN A 47 -11.17 14.41 -36.38
C GLN A 47 -11.88 13.80 -35.15
N ILE A 48 -11.38 14.04 -33.93
CA ILE A 48 -11.89 13.36 -32.70
C ILE A 48 -13.34 13.77 -32.36
N GLY A 49 -13.80 14.94 -32.76
CA GLY A 49 -15.17 15.43 -32.56
C GLY A 49 -15.59 15.40 -31.08
N LYS A 50 -16.81 14.88 -30.82
CA LYS A 50 -17.42 14.80 -29.49
C LYS A 50 -17.08 13.49 -28.74
N HIS A 51 -15.99 12.83 -29.11
CA HIS A 51 -15.58 11.61 -28.45
C HIS A 51 -15.25 11.84 -26.96
N GLU A 52 -15.53 10.86 -26.09
CA GLU A 52 -15.31 10.96 -24.64
C GLU A 52 -13.86 11.31 -24.28
N LEU A 53 -12.89 10.86 -25.11
CA LEU A 53 -11.46 11.08 -24.89
C LEU A 53 -10.92 12.33 -25.61
N ALA A 54 -11.77 13.18 -26.24
CA ALA A 54 -11.34 14.44 -26.83
C ALA A 54 -10.54 15.34 -25.85
N PRO A 55 -10.90 15.46 -24.56
CA PRO A 55 -10.10 16.22 -23.59
C PRO A 55 -8.65 15.74 -23.46
N TYR A 56 -8.39 14.45 -23.66
CA TYR A 56 -7.03 13.90 -23.64
C TYR A 56 -6.23 14.25 -24.89
N VAL A 57 -6.89 14.32 -26.04
CA VAL A 57 -6.24 14.75 -27.29
C VAL A 57 -5.83 16.22 -27.19
N GLU A 58 -6.71 17.08 -26.70
CA GLU A 58 -6.41 18.49 -26.44
C GLU A 58 -5.28 18.64 -25.38
N ASN A 59 -5.29 17.84 -24.33
CA ASN A 59 -4.20 17.79 -23.35
C ASN A 59 -2.85 17.41 -24.00
N TYR A 60 -2.83 16.51 -24.97
CA TYR A 60 -1.60 16.18 -25.70
C TYR A 60 -1.09 17.38 -26.51
N GLN A 61 -1.98 18.13 -27.18
CA GLN A 61 -1.61 19.34 -27.90
C GLN A 61 -1.02 20.40 -26.95
N LEU A 62 -1.69 20.66 -25.82
CA LEU A 62 -1.23 21.62 -24.80
C LEU A 62 0.11 21.25 -24.19
N ARG A 63 0.37 19.97 -23.99
CA ARG A 63 1.68 19.49 -23.51
C ARG A 63 2.80 19.71 -24.51
N MET A 64 2.53 19.57 -25.80
CA MET A 64 3.51 19.82 -26.87
C MET A 64 3.82 21.31 -27.06
N THR A 65 2.95 22.20 -26.58
CA THR A 65 3.10 23.65 -26.72
C THR A 65 3.30 24.38 -25.39
N MET A 66 3.47 23.63 -24.31
CA MET A 66 3.59 24.19 -22.95
C MET A 66 4.77 25.17 -22.80
N ASP A 67 5.84 24.96 -23.53
CA ASP A 67 7.02 25.82 -23.59
C ASP A 67 6.80 27.16 -24.35
N GLN A 68 5.71 27.28 -25.11
CA GLN A 68 5.32 28.53 -25.79
C GLN A 68 4.66 29.53 -24.82
N GLY A 69 4.32 29.11 -23.60
CA GLY A 69 3.98 30.00 -22.49
C GLY A 69 2.61 30.66 -22.51
N ASP A 70 1.69 30.24 -23.39
CA ASP A 70 0.34 30.82 -23.44
C ASP A 70 -0.55 30.28 -22.31
N SER A 71 -0.51 30.96 -21.15
CA SER A 71 -1.31 30.61 -19.98
C SER A 71 -2.83 30.75 -20.22
N THR A 72 -3.25 31.57 -21.19
CA THR A 72 -4.68 31.81 -21.50
C THR A 72 -5.32 30.54 -22.06
N VAL A 73 -4.64 29.89 -23.01
CA VAL A 73 -5.13 28.64 -23.61
C VAL A 73 -5.21 27.50 -22.55
N LEU A 74 -4.19 27.39 -21.68
CA LEU A 74 -4.21 26.43 -20.60
C LEU A 74 -5.37 26.68 -19.64
N ARG A 75 -5.59 27.93 -19.22
CA ARG A 75 -6.71 28.28 -18.32
C ARG A 75 -8.06 28.01 -18.97
N GLY A 76 -8.23 28.31 -20.24
CA GLY A 76 -9.46 27.98 -20.99
C GLY A 76 -9.73 26.47 -21.03
N PHE A 77 -8.70 25.63 -21.13
CA PHE A 77 -8.82 24.17 -21.00
C PHE A 77 -9.23 23.78 -19.58
N PHE A 78 -8.62 24.35 -18.55
CA PHE A 78 -8.94 24.05 -17.15
C PHE A 78 -10.38 24.40 -16.79
N GLU A 79 -10.91 25.49 -17.32
CA GLU A 79 -12.31 25.91 -17.13
C GLU A 79 -13.30 24.96 -17.83
N ARG A 80 -13.03 24.58 -19.09
CA ARG A 80 -13.91 23.67 -19.84
C ARG A 80 -14.04 22.29 -19.22
N TYR A 81 -12.96 21.78 -18.63
CA TYR A 81 -12.91 20.42 -18.08
C TYR A 81 -12.64 20.40 -16.59
N GLU A 82 -13.09 21.43 -15.88
CA GLU A 82 -12.92 21.57 -14.43
C GLU A 82 -13.24 20.27 -13.68
N ARG A 83 -12.51 20.01 -12.59
CA ARG A 83 -12.64 18.82 -11.76
C ARG A 83 -12.35 17.48 -12.45
N SER A 84 -11.91 17.46 -13.70
CA SER A 84 -11.50 16.23 -14.37
C SER A 84 -10.06 15.82 -14.00
N TYR A 85 -9.77 14.51 -14.10
CA TYR A 85 -8.42 13.99 -13.87
C TYR A 85 -7.38 14.58 -14.84
N VAL A 86 -7.78 14.78 -16.09
CA VAL A 86 -6.88 15.33 -17.11
C VAL A 86 -6.46 16.76 -16.79
N VAL A 87 -7.36 17.58 -16.22
CA VAL A 87 -7.04 18.94 -15.74
C VAL A 87 -6.11 18.88 -14.53
N GLU A 88 -6.40 18.03 -13.55
CA GLU A 88 -5.54 17.86 -12.38
C GLU A 88 -4.09 17.57 -12.79
N LYS A 89 -3.91 16.63 -13.72
CA LYS A 89 -2.58 16.25 -14.21
C LYS A 89 -1.90 17.36 -15.01
N LEU A 90 -2.61 18.01 -15.92
CA LEU A 90 -2.02 19.08 -16.74
C LEU A 90 -1.65 20.29 -15.88
N ARG A 91 -2.50 20.67 -14.91
CA ARG A 91 -2.20 21.76 -13.96
C ARG A 91 -0.97 21.45 -13.12
N ALA A 92 -0.85 20.22 -12.61
CA ALA A 92 0.34 19.78 -11.88
C ALA A 92 1.61 19.84 -12.75
N ASP A 93 1.53 19.38 -14.00
CA ASP A 93 2.65 19.45 -14.96
C ASP A 93 3.03 20.89 -15.32
N TRP A 94 2.04 21.76 -15.44
CA TRP A 94 2.29 23.19 -15.65
C TRP A 94 2.96 23.86 -14.46
N ILE A 95 2.56 23.54 -13.23
CA ILE A 95 3.23 24.01 -12.00
C ILE A 95 4.69 23.53 -11.97
N ARG A 96 4.97 22.28 -12.37
CA ARG A 96 6.35 21.79 -12.49
C ARG A 96 7.16 22.57 -13.50
N TRP A 97 6.55 22.88 -14.63
CA TRP A 97 7.16 23.68 -15.69
C TRP A 97 7.44 25.11 -15.24
N LEU A 98 6.47 25.77 -14.58
CA LEU A 98 6.62 27.09 -13.98
C LEU A 98 7.70 27.10 -12.89
N GLY A 99 7.71 26.10 -12.00
CA GLY A 99 8.68 26.00 -10.90
C GLY A 99 10.13 25.98 -11.38
N LYS A 100 10.41 25.26 -12.47
CA LYS A 100 11.74 25.21 -13.09
C LYS A 100 12.16 26.56 -13.72
N ARG A 101 11.24 27.48 -13.94
CA ARG A 101 11.45 28.79 -14.59
C ARG A 101 11.21 29.99 -13.67
N GLY A 102 10.86 29.74 -12.41
CA GLY A 102 10.62 30.82 -11.45
C GLY A 102 9.28 31.54 -11.62
N GLY A 103 8.29 30.91 -12.26
CA GLY A 103 6.92 31.44 -12.44
C GLY A 103 6.12 31.40 -11.14
N TRP A 104 6.63 32.06 -10.10
CA TRP A 104 6.11 31.92 -8.73
C TRP A 104 4.70 32.48 -8.56
N SER A 105 4.38 33.61 -9.20
CA SER A 105 3.06 34.25 -9.14
C SER A 105 1.95 33.32 -9.65
N GLU A 106 2.19 32.65 -10.76
CA GLU A 106 1.25 31.70 -11.35
C GLU A 106 1.07 30.45 -10.47
N ILE A 107 2.15 29.95 -9.89
CA ILE A 107 2.08 28.79 -9.00
C ILE A 107 1.20 29.08 -7.79
N VAL A 108 1.33 30.27 -7.17
CA VAL A 108 0.52 30.67 -6.01
C VAL A 108 -0.99 30.68 -6.37
N VAL A 109 -1.32 31.07 -7.60
CA VAL A 109 -2.71 31.12 -8.10
C VAL A 109 -3.25 29.74 -8.48
N GLU A 110 -2.43 28.86 -9.05
CA GLU A 110 -2.90 27.60 -9.65
C GLU A 110 -2.83 26.41 -8.68
N TYR A 111 -1.89 26.38 -7.74
CA TYR A 111 -1.76 25.27 -6.79
C TYR A 111 -3.00 25.05 -5.92
N PRO A 112 -3.67 26.08 -5.35
CA PRO A 112 -4.86 25.87 -4.52
C PRO A 112 -6.05 25.24 -5.26
N LYS A 113 -6.02 25.22 -6.60
CA LYS A 113 -7.06 24.60 -7.44
C LYS A 113 -6.83 23.10 -7.65
N LEU A 114 -5.68 22.55 -7.22
CA LEU A 114 -5.43 21.12 -7.22
C LEU A 114 -6.18 20.44 -6.07
N VAL A 115 -6.73 19.27 -6.35
CA VAL A 115 -7.49 18.46 -5.38
C VAL A 115 -6.57 17.50 -4.61
N ALA A 116 -5.56 16.95 -5.28
CA ALA A 116 -4.65 15.96 -4.72
C ALA A 116 -3.22 16.20 -5.25
N PRO A 117 -2.58 17.30 -4.83
CA PRO A 117 -1.24 17.63 -5.32
C PRO A 117 -0.21 16.57 -4.89
N GLU A 118 0.66 16.22 -5.83
CA GLU A 118 1.80 15.34 -5.55
C GLU A 118 2.87 16.07 -4.71
N PRO A 119 3.71 15.37 -3.94
CA PRO A 119 4.66 15.99 -3.01
C PRO A 119 5.63 17.00 -3.67
N ASP A 120 6.10 16.72 -4.89
CA ASP A 120 6.98 17.62 -5.62
C ASP A 120 6.27 18.92 -6.03
N VAL A 121 4.99 18.83 -6.40
CA VAL A 121 4.15 20.00 -6.73
C VAL A 121 3.90 20.85 -5.49
N ALA A 122 3.68 20.22 -4.33
CA ALA A 122 3.58 20.90 -3.06
C ALA A 122 4.89 21.66 -2.71
N CYS A 123 6.04 21.05 -3.00
CA CYS A 123 7.33 21.71 -2.77
C CYS A 123 7.54 22.92 -3.71
N TRP A 124 7.11 22.85 -4.97
CA TRP A 124 7.12 24.03 -5.85
C TRP A 124 6.25 25.16 -5.31
N PHE A 125 5.08 24.84 -4.75
CA PHE A 125 4.22 25.83 -4.13
C PHE A 125 4.87 26.46 -2.89
N GLN A 126 5.53 25.68 -2.02
CA GLN A 126 6.24 26.23 -0.87
C GLN A 126 7.39 27.17 -1.28
N GLN A 127 8.10 26.82 -2.36
CA GLN A 127 9.12 27.71 -2.93
C GLN A 127 8.49 29.01 -3.46
N ALA A 128 7.34 28.93 -4.14
CA ALA A 128 6.61 30.09 -4.64
C ALA A 128 6.11 31.01 -3.50
N ARG A 129 5.54 30.44 -2.43
CA ARG A 129 5.13 31.19 -1.23
C ARG A 129 6.32 31.95 -0.62
N ARG A 130 7.46 31.29 -0.48
CA ARG A 130 8.68 31.91 0.01
C ARG A 130 9.15 33.06 -0.88
N ALA A 131 9.20 32.83 -2.19
CA ALA A 131 9.61 33.85 -3.16
C ALA A 131 8.68 35.08 -3.14
N SER A 132 7.41 34.89 -2.78
CA SER A 132 6.41 35.94 -2.59
C SER A 132 6.47 36.59 -1.20
N GLY A 133 7.45 36.24 -0.35
CA GLY A 133 7.65 36.84 0.99
C GLY A 133 6.74 36.28 2.10
N ASP A 134 6.05 35.17 1.86
CA ASP A 134 5.22 34.50 2.89
C ASP A 134 6.10 33.83 3.94
N LYS A 135 6.20 34.45 5.13
CA LYS A 135 6.98 33.93 6.26
C LYS A 135 6.41 32.66 6.88
N ALA A 136 5.11 32.38 6.65
CA ALA A 136 4.46 31.16 7.14
C ALA A 136 4.73 29.92 6.25
N ALA A 137 5.32 30.12 5.06
CA ALA A 137 5.62 29.03 4.13
C ALA A 137 6.41 27.86 4.75
N PHE A 138 7.21 28.12 5.79
CA PHE A 138 8.03 27.11 6.46
C PHE A 138 7.36 26.41 7.64
N ASN A 139 6.29 26.97 8.21
CA ASN A 139 5.64 26.35 9.36
C ASN A 139 5.06 24.97 8.99
N ASP A 140 4.52 24.87 7.78
CA ASP A 140 3.94 23.62 7.27
C ASP A 140 5.02 22.59 6.85
N VAL A 141 6.24 23.05 6.56
CA VAL A 141 7.32 22.21 6.03
C VAL A 141 8.13 21.57 7.14
N GLN A 142 8.20 22.17 8.31
CA GLN A 142 8.95 21.61 9.45
C GLN A 142 8.42 20.22 9.84
N GLN A 143 7.10 19.99 9.73
CA GLN A 143 6.50 18.67 9.96
C GLN A 143 6.96 17.62 8.93
N VAL A 144 7.30 18.05 7.71
CA VAL A 144 7.74 17.17 6.62
C VAL A 144 9.21 16.77 6.79
N TRP A 145 9.99 17.49 7.60
CA TRP A 145 11.41 17.24 7.81
C TRP A 145 11.70 15.79 8.26
N LEU A 146 10.92 15.28 9.21
CA LEU A 146 11.11 13.93 9.75
C LEU A 146 10.38 12.82 8.96
N THR A 147 9.41 13.18 8.13
CA THR A 147 8.56 12.21 7.41
C THR A 147 9.00 12.00 5.96
N MET A 148 9.49 13.02 5.27
CA MET A 148 9.95 12.93 3.89
C MET A 148 11.43 12.50 3.84
N LEU A 149 11.67 11.21 4.07
CA LEU A 149 13.02 10.64 4.18
C LEU A 149 13.78 10.61 2.84
N GLU A 150 13.07 10.55 1.73
CA GLU A 150 13.59 10.52 0.36
C GLU A 150 12.86 11.59 -0.48
N PRO A 151 13.28 12.87 -0.35
CA PRO A 151 12.56 13.98 -0.95
C PRO A 151 12.71 13.99 -2.47
N PRO A 152 11.65 14.32 -3.23
CA PRO A 152 11.76 14.72 -4.62
C PRO A 152 12.75 15.87 -4.81
N GLU A 153 13.33 15.99 -5.99
CA GLU A 153 14.31 17.05 -6.30
C GLU A 153 13.77 18.45 -5.99
N ALA A 154 12.52 18.73 -6.35
CA ALA A 154 11.85 20.00 -6.06
C ALA A 154 11.79 20.35 -4.56
N CYS A 155 11.80 19.35 -3.69
CA CYS A 155 11.74 19.55 -2.24
C CYS A 155 13.10 19.86 -1.62
N ARG A 156 14.18 19.57 -2.31
CA ARG A 156 15.55 19.81 -1.80
C ARG A 156 15.77 21.28 -1.46
N ALA A 157 15.42 22.19 -2.38
CA ALA A 157 15.56 23.64 -2.14
C ALA A 157 14.76 24.12 -0.94
N VAL A 158 13.62 23.49 -0.64
CA VAL A 158 12.80 23.79 0.54
C VAL A 158 13.49 23.33 1.81
N LEU A 159 14.03 22.11 1.82
CA LEU A 159 14.76 21.57 2.98
C LEU A 159 16.05 22.35 3.26
N ASP A 160 16.81 22.70 2.22
CA ASP A 160 18.01 23.56 2.35
C ASP A 160 17.68 24.95 2.91
N ALA A 161 16.49 25.45 2.60
CA ALA A 161 16.02 26.72 3.12
C ALA A 161 15.68 26.65 4.62
N LEU A 162 15.11 25.53 5.10
CA LEU A 162 14.88 25.33 6.55
C LEU A 162 16.20 25.40 7.34
N ILE A 163 17.26 24.82 6.79
CA ILE A 163 18.60 24.85 7.42
C ILE A 163 19.15 26.26 7.41
N ARG A 164 19.15 26.95 6.27
CA ARG A 164 19.68 28.31 6.14
C ARG A 164 18.98 29.34 7.04
N ASP A 165 17.69 29.15 7.24
CA ASP A 165 16.84 30.04 8.04
C ASP A 165 16.83 29.64 9.53
N ASN A 166 17.70 28.70 9.94
CA ASN A 166 17.82 28.17 11.32
C ASN A 166 16.47 27.63 11.86
N ARG A 167 15.65 27.03 11.00
CA ARG A 167 14.36 26.40 11.37
C ARG A 167 14.51 24.97 11.84
N VAL A 168 15.66 24.33 11.59
CA VAL A 168 16.05 23.01 12.07
C VAL A 168 17.35 23.13 12.85
N THR A 169 17.42 22.45 13.97
CA THR A 169 18.59 22.39 14.84
C THR A 169 19.55 21.29 14.39
N ILE A 170 20.74 21.22 15.00
CA ILE A 170 21.69 20.13 14.81
C ILE A 170 21.06 18.78 15.20
N ASP A 171 20.31 18.76 16.30
CA ASP A 171 19.63 17.56 16.78
C ASP A 171 18.51 17.12 15.80
N ASP A 172 17.81 18.06 15.15
CA ASP A 172 16.85 17.74 14.09
C ASP A 172 17.53 17.11 12.87
N ILE A 173 18.76 17.54 12.53
CA ILE A 173 19.55 16.95 11.45
C ILE A 173 19.92 15.49 11.79
N TRP A 174 20.39 15.24 13.00
CA TRP A 174 20.69 13.89 13.48
C TRP A 174 19.43 13.03 13.57
N ALA A 175 18.34 13.55 14.11
CA ALA A 175 17.06 12.83 14.18
C ALA A 175 16.57 12.40 12.80
N ARG A 176 16.71 13.26 11.78
CA ARG A 176 16.40 12.89 10.40
C ARG A 176 17.34 11.81 9.86
N ALA A 177 18.64 11.93 10.11
CA ALA A 177 19.61 10.90 9.69
C ALA A 177 19.31 9.56 10.36
N HIS A 178 18.96 9.53 11.62
CA HIS A 178 18.52 8.33 12.36
C HIS A 178 17.33 7.66 11.65
N ARG A 179 16.27 8.43 11.30
CA ARG A 179 15.10 7.91 10.56
C ARG A 179 15.50 7.35 9.19
N GLN A 180 16.41 8.03 8.49
CA GLN A 180 16.89 7.58 7.18
C GLN A 180 17.72 6.29 7.29
N PHE A 181 18.59 6.17 8.29
CA PHE A 181 19.33 4.92 8.55
C PHE A 181 18.40 3.77 8.96
N GLU A 182 17.42 4.03 9.83
CA GLU A 182 16.41 3.05 10.20
C GLU A 182 15.64 2.51 8.99
N ALA A 183 15.28 3.42 8.06
CA ALA A 183 14.62 3.09 6.80
C ALA A 183 15.57 2.56 5.71
N ASN A 184 16.85 2.37 6.03
CA ASN A 184 17.92 1.97 5.08
C ASN A 184 18.09 2.93 3.89
N ARG A 185 17.84 4.24 4.10
CA ARG A 185 18.00 5.32 3.12
C ARG A 185 19.35 6.03 3.30
N THR A 186 20.43 5.29 3.15
CA THR A 186 21.79 5.79 3.44
C THR A 186 22.28 6.88 2.49
N GLY A 187 21.87 6.88 1.21
CA GLY A 187 22.16 7.95 0.27
C GLY A 187 21.58 9.30 0.69
N PRO A 188 20.25 9.41 0.91
CA PRO A 188 19.63 10.59 1.50
C PRO A 188 20.23 10.99 2.85
N ALA A 189 20.63 10.04 3.72
CA ALA A 189 21.25 10.34 5.00
C ALA A 189 22.60 11.07 4.84
N LYS A 190 23.43 10.69 3.87
CA LYS A 190 24.67 11.42 3.55
C LYS A 190 24.40 12.89 3.22
N LEU A 191 23.37 13.14 2.40
CA LEU A 191 22.99 14.52 2.04
C LEU A 191 22.48 15.31 3.26
N THR A 192 21.72 14.66 4.14
CA THR A 192 21.26 15.28 5.39
C THR A 192 22.45 15.63 6.29
N LEU A 193 23.40 14.73 6.49
CA LEU A 193 24.57 14.95 7.35
C LEU A 193 25.57 15.95 6.76
N ALA A 194 25.61 16.13 5.45
CA ALA A 194 26.42 17.17 4.81
C ALA A 194 25.94 18.61 5.16
N ALA A 195 24.72 18.74 5.69
CA ALA A 195 24.16 20.03 6.13
C ALA A 195 24.57 20.42 7.56
N LEU A 196 25.30 19.58 8.28
CA LEU A 196 25.85 19.93 9.60
C LEU A 196 26.85 21.10 9.49
N PRO A 197 26.91 21.95 10.52
CA PRO A 197 27.86 23.08 10.54
C PRO A 197 29.31 22.63 10.39
N ALA A 198 30.16 23.54 9.90
CA ALA A 198 31.58 23.30 9.81
C ALA A 198 32.16 22.93 11.20
N GLY A 199 33.00 21.88 11.23
CA GLY A 199 33.56 21.33 12.47
C GLY A 199 32.68 20.27 13.16
N GLN A 200 31.42 20.13 12.74
CA GLN A 200 30.51 19.04 13.18
C GLN A 200 30.15 18.09 12.03
N THR A 201 30.56 18.39 10.80
CA THR A 201 30.33 17.55 9.63
C THR A 201 31.10 16.24 9.77
N ALA A 202 30.42 15.13 9.49
CA ALA A 202 31.05 13.82 9.47
C ALA A 202 32.09 13.73 8.34
N ASP A 203 33.28 13.17 8.62
CA ASP A 203 34.23 12.84 7.55
C ASP A 203 33.60 11.85 6.56
N ALA A 204 33.69 12.16 5.26
CA ALA A 204 33.01 11.38 4.21
C ALA A 204 33.51 9.92 4.19
N LYS A 205 34.82 9.68 4.41
CA LYS A 205 35.38 8.31 4.45
C LYS A 205 34.90 7.55 5.68
N ALA A 206 34.82 8.23 6.84
CA ALA A 206 34.27 7.62 8.05
C ALA A 206 32.80 7.22 7.87
N LEU A 207 31.99 8.10 7.27
CA LEU A 207 30.58 7.81 6.97
C LEU A 207 30.43 6.66 5.95
N ASP A 208 31.28 6.62 4.93
CA ASP A 208 31.31 5.50 3.98
C ASP A 208 31.66 4.17 4.65
N MET A 209 32.59 4.18 5.62
CA MET A 209 32.90 3.00 6.43
C MET A 209 31.73 2.59 7.34
N VAL A 210 31.06 3.53 8.00
CA VAL A 210 29.85 3.27 8.79
C VAL A 210 28.78 2.54 7.95
N ILE A 211 28.59 2.96 6.71
CA ILE A 211 27.58 2.38 5.81
C ILE A 211 28.00 1.02 5.25
N GLY A 212 29.22 0.92 4.74
CA GLY A 212 29.69 -0.24 3.95
C GLY A 212 30.44 -1.30 4.76
N SER A 213 31.10 -0.90 5.85
CA SER A 213 31.91 -1.78 6.71
C SER A 213 31.81 -1.35 8.19
N PRO A 214 30.62 -1.42 8.79
CA PRO A 214 30.38 -0.89 10.15
C PRO A 214 31.28 -1.52 11.20
N MET A 215 31.53 -2.82 11.15
CA MET A 215 32.49 -3.48 12.06
C MET A 215 33.92 -2.97 11.84
N GLY A 216 34.30 -2.73 10.58
CA GLY A 216 35.62 -2.14 10.27
C GLY A 216 35.75 -0.72 10.79
N TYR A 217 34.68 0.08 10.77
CA TYR A 217 34.65 1.40 11.38
C TYR A 217 34.82 1.30 12.90
N LEU A 218 34.03 0.46 13.60
CA LEU A 218 34.09 0.28 15.05
C LEU A 218 35.47 -0.16 15.52
N ALA A 219 36.16 -1.01 14.76
CA ALA A 219 37.50 -1.49 15.08
C ALA A 219 38.62 -0.44 14.87
N ARG A 220 38.39 0.58 14.06
CA ARG A 220 39.39 1.59 13.66
C ARG A 220 39.04 3.02 14.11
N GLN A 221 38.12 3.17 15.06
CA GLN A 221 37.74 4.47 15.57
C GLN A 221 38.96 5.22 16.14
N PRO A 222 39.07 6.56 15.91
CA PRO A 222 40.06 7.40 16.58
C PRO A 222 39.93 7.29 18.10
N VAL A 223 41.05 7.35 18.84
CA VAL A 223 41.01 7.25 20.31
C VAL A 223 40.04 8.24 20.95
N ALA A 224 39.93 9.45 20.40
CA ALA A 224 39.06 10.51 20.89
C ALA A 224 37.67 10.53 20.24
N TRP A 225 37.19 9.46 19.59
CA TRP A 225 35.92 9.47 18.88
C TRP A 225 34.74 9.96 19.72
N SER A 226 34.72 9.64 20.99
CA SER A 226 33.62 9.99 21.90
C SER A 226 33.65 11.45 22.40
N ALA A 227 34.69 12.21 22.10
CA ALA A 227 34.82 13.61 22.55
C ALA A 227 33.85 14.55 21.81
N SER A 228 33.42 14.21 20.59
CA SER A 228 32.47 15.02 19.82
C SER A 228 31.13 14.30 19.66
N GLN A 229 30.04 15.06 19.51
CA GLN A 229 28.72 14.50 19.17
C GLN A 229 28.80 13.69 17.88
N THR A 230 29.42 14.23 16.82
CA THR A 230 29.58 13.55 15.54
C THR A 230 30.24 12.17 15.66
N GLY A 231 31.28 12.07 16.49
CA GLY A 231 31.95 10.77 16.70
C GLY A 231 31.05 9.76 17.41
N ARG A 232 30.29 10.18 18.42
CA ARG A 232 29.35 9.33 19.15
C ARG A 232 28.18 8.90 18.25
N GLU A 233 27.65 9.82 17.45
CA GLU A 233 26.59 9.54 16.49
C GLU A 233 27.02 8.57 15.39
N LEU A 234 28.23 8.73 14.83
CA LEU A 234 28.76 7.79 13.86
C LEU A 234 28.94 6.38 14.46
N ALA A 235 29.33 6.28 15.74
CA ALA A 235 29.39 4.99 16.44
C ALA A 235 27.99 4.37 16.60
N ALA A 236 26.98 5.17 16.98
CA ALA A 236 25.59 4.73 17.08
C ALA A 236 25.04 4.25 15.73
N LEU A 237 25.28 5.00 14.65
CA LEU A 237 24.91 4.61 13.28
C LEU A 237 25.61 3.31 12.85
N ALA A 238 26.89 3.12 13.19
CA ALA A 238 27.60 1.88 12.90
C ALA A 238 26.97 0.69 13.65
N ILE A 239 26.61 0.85 14.92
CA ILE A 239 25.90 -0.16 15.73
C ILE A 239 24.54 -0.49 15.06
N GLN A 240 23.76 0.49 14.62
CA GLN A 240 22.51 0.28 13.90
C GLN A 240 22.73 -0.55 12.62
N ARG A 241 23.80 -0.26 11.85
CA ARG A 241 24.16 -1.04 10.66
C ARG A 241 24.52 -2.49 11.00
N VAL A 242 25.28 -2.71 12.08
CA VAL A 242 25.58 -4.07 12.57
C VAL A 242 24.29 -4.77 12.99
N ALA A 243 23.40 -4.10 13.73
CA ALA A 243 22.13 -4.66 14.18
C ALA A 243 21.22 -5.09 13.00
N THR A 244 21.28 -4.39 11.89
CA THR A 244 20.55 -4.76 10.66
C THR A 244 20.98 -6.14 10.14
N ASN A 245 22.22 -6.56 10.37
CA ASN A 245 22.73 -7.88 10.02
C ASN A 245 22.55 -8.88 11.18
N ASP A 246 23.08 -8.54 12.35
CA ASP A 246 22.96 -9.37 13.56
C ASP A 246 22.81 -8.50 14.82
N PRO A 247 21.61 -8.46 15.45
CA PRO A 247 21.37 -7.68 16.67
C PRO A 247 22.20 -8.15 17.87
N ARG A 248 22.57 -9.44 17.97
CA ARG A 248 23.37 -9.96 19.09
C ARG A 248 24.82 -9.49 19.00
N VAL A 249 25.39 -9.47 17.81
CA VAL A 249 26.70 -8.88 17.57
C VAL A 249 26.69 -7.39 17.89
N ALA A 250 25.64 -6.68 17.45
CA ALA A 250 25.48 -5.24 17.74
C ALA A 250 25.40 -4.95 19.24
N ALA A 251 24.65 -5.77 20.00
CA ALA A 251 24.54 -5.65 21.45
C ALA A 251 25.90 -5.85 22.14
N THR A 252 26.67 -6.84 21.68
CA THR A 252 28.04 -7.08 22.19
C THR A 252 28.96 -5.89 21.92
N GLU A 253 28.95 -5.34 20.71
CA GLU A 253 29.77 -4.18 20.34
C GLU A 253 29.35 -2.92 21.10
N LEU A 254 28.05 -2.65 21.22
CA LEU A 254 27.56 -1.52 21.99
C LEU A 254 27.96 -1.63 23.47
N GLY A 255 27.90 -2.84 24.06
CA GLY A 255 28.36 -3.11 25.42
C GLY A 255 29.81 -2.64 25.68
N LYS A 256 30.69 -2.74 24.68
CA LYS A 256 32.10 -2.27 24.78
C LYS A 256 32.21 -0.74 24.71
N LEU A 257 31.28 -0.06 24.02
CA LEU A 257 31.37 1.36 23.69
C LEU A 257 30.53 2.24 24.59
N GLN A 258 29.45 1.72 25.17
CA GLN A 258 28.39 2.48 25.83
C GLN A 258 28.89 3.38 26.99
N GLY A 259 29.92 2.98 27.73
CA GLY A 259 30.51 3.78 28.81
C GLY A 259 31.20 5.07 28.34
N ARG A 260 31.39 5.23 27.01
CA ARG A 260 31.98 6.42 26.39
C ARG A 260 30.97 7.20 25.54
N MET A 261 29.71 6.76 25.46
CA MET A 261 28.60 7.43 24.76
C MET A 261 27.79 8.25 25.77
N GLN A 262 27.11 9.28 25.28
CA GLN A 262 26.09 9.99 26.03
C GLN A 262 24.75 9.28 25.91
N ASP A 263 23.80 9.63 26.79
CA ASP A 263 22.49 8.95 26.85
C ASP A 263 21.73 8.96 25.52
N PRO A 264 21.62 10.07 24.79
CA PRO A 264 20.83 10.08 23.56
C PRO A 264 21.29 9.05 22.54
N GLU A 265 22.59 9.04 22.20
CA GLU A 265 23.13 8.13 21.18
C GLU A 265 23.11 6.68 21.65
N ARG A 266 23.44 6.44 22.95
CA ARG A 266 23.44 5.12 23.56
C ARG A 266 22.04 4.51 23.55
N GLN A 267 21.06 5.25 24.01
CA GLN A 267 19.67 4.77 24.09
C GLN A 267 19.07 4.54 22.71
N TRP A 268 19.35 5.44 21.76
CA TRP A 268 18.93 5.23 20.38
C TRP A 268 19.54 3.94 19.80
N ALA A 269 20.82 3.71 20.00
CA ALA A 269 21.48 2.47 19.52
C ALA A 269 20.83 1.22 20.12
N TRP A 270 20.52 1.20 21.43
CA TRP A 270 19.78 0.10 22.05
C TRP A 270 18.38 -0.09 21.49
N SER A 271 17.64 1.00 21.25
CA SER A 271 16.32 0.93 20.62
C SER A 271 16.38 0.29 19.23
N GLN A 272 17.44 0.59 18.45
CA GLN A 272 17.66 0.01 17.13
C GLN A 272 18.02 -1.48 17.18
N ILE A 273 18.80 -1.89 18.17
CA ILE A 273 19.08 -3.31 18.42
C ILE A 273 17.78 -4.04 18.77
N GLY A 274 16.97 -3.46 19.68
CA GLY A 274 15.64 -3.98 20.04
C GLY A 274 14.72 -4.13 18.82
N LEU A 275 14.66 -3.12 17.94
CA LEU A 275 13.87 -3.14 16.70
C LEU A 275 14.29 -4.30 15.78
N GLN A 276 15.58 -4.46 15.54
CA GLN A 276 16.08 -5.51 14.64
C GLN A 276 15.89 -6.92 15.25
N ALA A 277 15.99 -7.05 16.55
CA ALA A 277 15.70 -8.28 17.28
C ALA A 277 14.20 -8.64 17.24
N ALA A 278 13.33 -7.65 17.46
CA ALA A 278 11.88 -7.83 17.35
C ALA A 278 11.45 -8.32 15.96
N LYS A 279 12.00 -7.73 14.90
CA LYS A 279 11.77 -8.16 13.51
C LYS A 279 12.25 -9.60 13.23
N ARG A 280 13.18 -10.11 14.03
CA ARG A 280 13.70 -11.50 13.95
C ARG A 280 13.07 -12.44 14.97
N HIS A 281 12.15 -11.93 15.77
CA HIS A 281 11.50 -12.65 16.87
C HIS A 281 12.48 -13.18 17.93
N TYR A 282 13.57 -12.44 18.20
CA TYR A 282 14.51 -12.79 19.24
C TYR A 282 13.91 -12.48 20.63
N GLY A 283 14.08 -13.40 21.57
CA GLY A 283 13.56 -13.25 22.94
C GLY A 283 14.16 -12.07 23.70
N GLU A 284 15.37 -11.64 23.34
CA GLU A 284 16.10 -10.54 23.96
C GLU A 284 15.55 -9.16 23.58
N ALA A 285 14.64 -9.06 22.57
CA ALA A 285 14.19 -7.80 22.00
C ALA A 285 13.67 -6.81 23.04
N LEU A 286 12.80 -7.23 23.95
CA LEU A 286 12.23 -6.36 24.98
C LEU A 286 13.27 -5.88 25.98
N ALA A 287 14.23 -6.73 26.36
CA ALA A 287 15.32 -6.36 27.26
C ALA A 287 16.22 -5.27 26.62
N TRP A 288 16.46 -5.34 25.31
CA TRP A 288 17.23 -4.32 24.60
C TRP A 288 16.44 -3.02 24.39
N TYR A 289 15.15 -3.09 24.13
CA TYR A 289 14.29 -1.91 24.13
C TYR A 289 14.27 -1.21 25.50
N ALA A 290 14.30 -1.97 26.61
CA ALA A 290 14.31 -1.40 27.95
C ALA A 290 15.58 -0.58 28.24
N GLN A 291 16.72 -0.92 27.63
CA GLN A 291 17.95 -0.11 27.74
C GLN A 291 17.90 1.19 26.93
N GLY A 292 16.97 1.30 25.96
CA GLY A 292 16.71 2.51 25.18
C GLY A 292 15.37 3.16 25.54
N SER A 293 14.91 3.03 26.77
CA SER A 293 13.54 3.39 27.19
C SER A 293 13.20 4.88 27.10
N GLU A 294 14.18 5.77 27.24
CA GLU A 294 13.98 7.22 27.23
C GLU A 294 14.06 7.82 25.81
N THR A 295 14.45 7.04 24.81
CA THR A 295 14.51 7.50 23.42
C THR A 295 13.12 7.45 22.77
N PRO A 296 12.62 8.54 22.18
CA PRO A 296 11.39 8.51 21.40
C PRO A 296 11.52 7.54 20.23
N LEU A 297 10.67 6.52 20.20
CA LEU A 297 10.66 5.52 19.14
C LEU A 297 10.05 6.10 17.85
N SER A 298 10.49 5.58 16.72
CA SER A 298 9.75 5.75 15.46
C SER A 298 8.42 5.00 15.52
N ASP A 299 7.49 5.32 14.61
CA ASP A 299 6.25 4.56 14.44
C ASP A 299 6.54 3.07 14.22
N GLU A 300 7.55 2.76 13.42
CA GLU A 300 8.05 1.40 13.17
C GLU A 300 8.65 0.78 14.45
N GLY A 301 9.46 1.54 15.18
CA GLY A 301 10.07 1.11 16.44
C GLY A 301 9.03 0.78 17.50
N ALA A 302 8.05 1.66 17.71
CA ALA A 302 6.95 1.47 18.65
C ALA A 302 6.08 0.27 18.26
N ALA A 303 5.72 0.18 16.98
CA ALA A 303 4.95 -0.95 16.46
C ALA A 303 5.65 -2.30 16.68
N TRP A 304 6.97 -2.37 16.47
CA TRP A 304 7.71 -3.62 16.70
C TRP A 304 7.95 -3.93 18.17
N LYS A 305 8.06 -2.93 19.05
CA LYS A 305 8.07 -3.14 20.50
C LYS A 305 6.76 -3.78 20.97
N VAL A 306 5.61 -3.28 20.50
CA VAL A 306 4.30 -3.91 20.75
C VAL A 306 4.26 -5.35 20.22
N ARG A 307 4.69 -5.59 18.97
CA ARG A 307 4.71 -6.94 18.37
C ARG A 307 5.58 -7.91 19.16
N ALA A 308 6.74 -7.46 19.65
CA ALA A 308 7.58 -8.27 20.52
C ALA A 308 6.87 -8.59 21.85
N ALA A 309 6.20 -7.60 22.45
CA ALA A 309 5.44 -7.79 23.69
C ALA A 309 4.23 -8.73 23.51
N LEU A 310 3.51 -8.65 22.39
CA LEU A 310 2.44 -9.59 22.03
C LEU A 310 2.96 -11.04 21.97
N ARG A 311 4.09 -11.27 21.33
CA ARG A 311 4.72 -12.59 21.28
C ARG A 311 5.21 -13.05 22.66
N ALA A 312 5.64 -12.13 23.51
CA ALA A 312 6.04 -12.41 24.89
C ALA A 312 4.84 -12.58 25.84
N HIS A 313 3.63 -12.23 25.43
CA HIS A 313 2.41 -12.09 26.27
C HIS A 313 2.62 -11.07 27.41
N ASP A 314 3.45 -10.06 27.16
CA ASP A 314 3.71 -8.98 28.10
C ASP A 314 2.73 -7.82 27.86
N TRP A 315 1.55 -7.94 28.45
CA TRP A 315 0.48 -6.95 28.30
C TRP A 315 0.81 -5.61 28.94
N SER A 316 1.71 -5.57 29.92
CA SER A 316 2.16 -4.32 30.54
C SER A 316 2.97 -3.48 29.56
N VAL A 317 3.88 -4.10 28.81
CA VAL A 317 4.65 -3.42 27.75
C VAL A 317 3.76 -3.04 26.56
N VAL A 318 2.75 -3.86 26.20
CA VAL A 318 1.76 -3.51 25.18
C VAL A 318 1.04 -2.22 25.57
N LEU A 319 0.48 -2.18 26.80
CA LEU A 319 -0.24 -1.03 27.34
C LEU A 319 0.64 0.23 27.34
N ALA A 320 1.80 0.16 27.96
CA ALA A 320 2.71 1.30 28.09
C ALA A 320 3.12 1.84 26.70
N THR A 321 3.55 0.95 25.81
CA THR A 321 4.05 1.36 24.50
C THR A 321 2.97 2.02 23.63
N ILE A 322 1.74 1.46 23.60
CA ILE A 322 0.65 2.06 22.80
C ILE A 322 0.20 3.40 23.40
N SER A 323 0.21 3.54 24.74
CA SER A 323 -0.14 4.79 25.43
C SER A 323 0.86 5.93 25.12
N GLU A 324 2.09 5.61 24.79
CA GLU A 324 3.14 6.55 24.41
C GLU A 324 3.17 6.89 22.90
N MET A 325 2.41 6.16 22.08
CA MET A 325 2.34 6.39 20.64
C MET A 325 1.72 7.76 20.32
N PRO A 326 2.19 8.44 19.24
CA PRO A 326 1.47 9.60 18.71
C PRO A 326 -0.01 9.27 18.44
N ALA A 327 -0.92 10.22 18.71
CA ALA A 327 -2.36 10.00 18.61
C ALA A 327 -2.81 9.46 17.24
N ALA A 328 -2.17 9.90 16.16
CA ALA A 328 -2.46 9.42 14.81
C ALA A 328 -2.08 7.94 14.60
N LEU A 329 -1.05 7.46 15.25
CA LEU A 329 -0.65 6.04 15.23
C LEU A 329 -1.54 5.23 16.17
N ALA A 330 -1.66 5.62 17.44
CA ALA A 330 -2.48 4.95 18.45
C ALA A 330 -3.97 4.82 18.04
N GLY A 331 -4.47 5.74 17.23
CA GLY A 331 -5.82 5.75 16.69
C GLY A 331 -6.08 4.76 15.54
N GLN A 332 -5.08 4.03 15.08
CA GLN A 332 -5.27 3.00 14.06
C GLN A 332 -5.95 1.75 14.66
N PRO A 333 -6.82 1.07 13.90
CA PRO A 333 -7.62 -0.06 14.43
C PRO A 333 -6.80 -1.17 15.10
N GLU A 334 -5.62 -1.47 14.59
CA GLU A 334 -4.72 -2.46 15.18
C GLU A 334 -4.29 -2.09 16.60
N TRP A 335 -3.91 -0.84 16.83
CA TRP A 335 -3.42 -0.43 18.15
C TRP A 335 -4.57 -0.24 19.13
N ILE A 336 -5.74 0.23 18.67
CA ILE A 336 -6.97 0.27 19.48
C ILE A 336 -7.34 -1.15 19.94
N TYR A 337 -7.32 -2.14 19.04
CA TYR A 337 -7.62 -3.53 19.39
C TYR A 337 -6.64 -4.09 20.42
N TRP A 338 -5.33 -3.97 20.18
CA TRP A 338 -4.32 -4.52 21.09
C TRP A 338 -4.28 -3.81 22.44
N LEU A 339 -4.57 -2.51 22.48
CA LEU A 339 -4.75 -1.76 23.72
C LEU A 339 -5.97 -2.27 24.50
N GLY A 340 -7.09 -2.50 23.82
CA GLY A 340 -8.28 -3.12 24.45
C GLY A 340 -7.97 -4.51 25.02
N ARG A 341 -7.20 -5.33 24.30
CA ARG A 341 -6.73 -6.64 24.79
C ARG A 341 -5.83 -6.52 26.02
N ALA A 342 -4.97 -5.50 26.07
CA ALA A 342 -4.11 -5.24 27.23
C ALA A 342 -4.93 -4.81 28.45
N TYR A 343 -5.92 -3.92 28.30
CA TYR A 343 -6.85 -3.55 29.37
C TYR A 343 -7.63 -4.77 29.88
N LYS A 344 -8.16 -5.58 28.96
CA LYS A 344 -8.89 -6.82 29.32
C LYS A 344 -8.03 -7.80 30.09
N ALA A 345 -6.77 -7.97 29.70
CA ALA A 345 -5.80 -8.81 30.41
C ALA A 345 -5.48 -8.28 31.83
N GLY A 346 -5.54 -6.99 32.04
CA GLY A 346 -5.42 -6.31 33.33
C GLY A 346 -6.72 -6.25 34.16
N GLY A 347 -7.81 -6.88 33.70
CA GLY A 347 -9.11 -6.88 34.39
C GLY A 347 -9.97 -5.63 34.20
N LEU A 348 -9.54 -4.69 33.37
CA LEU A 348 -10.24 -3.43 33.05
C LEU A 348 -11.21 -3.64 31.86
N THR A 349 -12.27 -4.43 32.11
CA THR A 349 -13.17 -4.87 31.03
C THR A 349 -13.97 -3.70 30.42
N SER A 350 -14.44 -2.77 31.24
CA SER A 350 -15.21 -1.61 30.75
C SER A 350 -14.40 -0.71 29.83
N GLU A 351 -13.13 -0.48 30.15
CA GLU A 351 -12.20 0.32 29.36
C GLU A 351 -11.84 -0.41 28.05
N ALA A 352 -11.66 -1.73 28.13
CA ALA A 352 -11.45 -2.57 26.95
C ALA A 352 -12.65 -2.52 26.00
N ASP A 353 -13.87 -2.69 26.49
CA ASP A 353 -15.08 -2.65 25.69
C ASP A 353 -15.29 -1.28 25.05
N ALA A 354 -14.98 -0.20 25.76
CA ALA A 354 -15.03 1.16 25.21
C ALA A 354 -14.03 1.37 24.03
N LEU A 355 -12.91 0.67 24.04
CA LEU A 355 -11.96 0.69 22.92
C LEU A 355 -12.45 -0.16 21.74
N PHE A 356 -12.97 -1.36 22.01
CA PHE A 356 -13.52 -2.23 20.97
C PHE A 356 -14.71 -1.58 20.26
N GLU A 357 -15.58 -0.86 20.96
CA GLU A 357 -16.70 -0.11 20.38
C GLU A 357 -16.26 0.94 19.35
N LYS A 358 -15.06 1.53 19.49
CA LYS A 358 -14.55 2.53 18.52
C LYS A 358 -14.29 1.96 17.13
N ILE A 359 -14.04 0.66 17.04
CA ILE A 359 -13.66 -0.02 15.78
C ILE A 359 -14.63 -1.14 15.41
N ALA A 360 -15.55 -1.50 16.29
CA ALA A 360 -16.60 -2.51 16.03
C ALA A 360 -17.47 -2.11 14.84
N GLY A 361 -18.01 -3.10 14.12
CA GLY A 361 -18.82 -2.90 12.92
C GLY A 361 -18.01 -2.52 11.67
N GLN A 362 -16.71 -2.28 11.78
CA GLN A 362 -15.86 -2.06 10.61
C GLN A 362 -15.54 -3.40 9.92
N ALA A 363 -15.84 -3.49 8.62
CA ALA A 363 -15.62 -4.71 7.83
C ALA A 363 -14.13 -4.95 7.52
N ASN A 364 -13.31 -4.98 8.56
CA ASN A 364 -11.88 -5.26 8.48
C ASN A 364 -11.44 -6.21 9.61
N PHE A 365 -10.19 -6.66 9.54
CA PHE A 365 -9.63 -7.67 10.45
C PHE A 365 -9.80 -7.30 11.95
N TYR A 366 -9.47 -6.07 12.34
CA TYR A 366 -9.54 -5.65 13.75
C TYR A 366 -10.95 -5.24 14.18
N GLY A 367 -11.77 -4.69 13.27
CA GLY A 367 -13.18 -4.43 13.54
C GLY A 367 -13.93 -5.73 13.84
N ASN A 368 -13.71 -6.77 13.05
CA ASN A 368 -14.31 -8.08 13.28
C ASN A 368 -13.81 -8.74 14.57
N LEU A 369 -12.52 -8.64 14.90
CA LEU A 369 -12.02 -9.13 16.19
C LEU A 369 -12.61 -8.37 17.37
N ALA A 370 -12.81 -7.05 17.25
CA ALA A 370 -13.44 -6.23 18.27
C ALA A 370 -14.92 -6.59 18.47
N ASP A 371 -15.68 -6.81 17.39
CA ASP A 371 -17.05 -7.33 17.47
C ASP A 371 -17.12 -8.65 18.26
N GLU A 372 -16.18 -9.57 18.01
CA GLU A 372 -16.12 -10.84 18.72
C GLU A 372 -15.68 -10.68 20.20
N GLU A 373 -14.83 -9.69 20.54
CA GLU A 373 -14.53 -9.36 21.95
C GLU A 373 -15.76 -8.88 22.70
N LEU A 374 -16.66 -8.14 22.01
CA LEU A 374 -17.94 -7.68 22.53
C LEU A 374 -19.05 -8.74 22.48
N GLY A 375 -18.72 -10.00 22.11
CA GLY A 375 -19.68 -11.10 22.01
C GLY A 375 -20.60 -11.03 20.79
N ARG A 376 -20.33 -10.18 19.82
CA ARG A 376 -21.10 -10.01 18.58
C ARG A 376 -20.73 -11.11 17.58
N LYS A 377 -21.73 -11.53 16.82
CA LYS A 377 -21.54 -12.45 15.70
C LYS A 377 -21.37 -11.66 14.41
N ILE A 378 -20.42 -12.09 13.56
CA ILE A 378 -20.13 -11.42 12.30
C ILE A 378 -21.07 -11.94 11.23
N LEU A 379 -21.86 -11.02 10.69
CA LEU A 379 -22.78 -11.21 9.59
C LEU A 379 -22.54 -10.13 8.54
N THR A 380 -22.99 -10.39 7.32
CA THR A 380 -23.08 -9.31 6.34
C THR A 380 -24.17 -8.32 6.76
N PRO A 381 -23.91 -7.00 6.68
CA PRO A 381 -24.96 -6.01 6.92
C PRO A 381 -26.15 -6.22 5.97
N PRO A 382 -27.34 -5.67 6.31
CA PRO A 382 -28.48 -5.67 5.40
C PRO A 382 -28.06 -5.14 4.02
N LYS A 383 -28.49 -5.85 2.97
CA LYS A 383 -28.16 -5.46 1.61
C LYS A 383 -28.87 -4.16 1.24
N ALA A 384 -28.11 -3.18 0.75
CA ALA A 384 -28.67 -1.95 0.20
C ALA A 384 -29.62 -2.24 -0.99
N LYS A 385 -30.59 -1.36 -1.19
CA LYS A 385 -31.48 -1.45 -2.35
C LYS A 385 -30.69 -1.36 -3.65
N ALA A 386 -31.08 -2.14 -4.65
CA ALA A 386 -30.47 -2.07 -5.98
C ALA A 386 -30.54 -0.61 -6.53
N PRO A 387 -29.56 -0.18 -7.31
CA PRO A 387 -29.60 1.13 -7.96
C PRO A 387 -30.84 1.25 -8.87
N THR A 388 -31.55 2.37 -8.77
CA THR A 388 -32.69 2.72 -9.61
C THR A 388 -32.28 2.96 -11.05
N ALA A 389 -33.22 2.99 -11.98
CA ALA A 389 -32.97 3.31 -13.38
C ALA A 389 -32.33 4.70 -13.58
N ASP A 390 -32.76 5.68 -12.76
CA ASP A 390 -32.24 7.05 -12.81
C ASP A 390 -30.80 7.11 -12.27
N GLU A 391 -30.49 6.45 -11.14
CA GLU A 391 -29.13 6.36 -10.62
C GLU A 391 -28.17 5.68 -11.62
N GLN A 392 -28.64 4.60 -12.26
CA GLN A 392 -27.89 3.91 -13.30
C GLN A 392 -27.66 4.79 -14.54
N LYS A 393 -28.68 5.59 -14.92
CA LYS A 393 -28.58 6.54 -16.03
C LYS A 393 -27.58 7.65 -15.69
N ALA A 394 -27.73 8.27 -14.51
CA ALA A 394 -26.82 9.33 -14.06
C ALA A 394 -25.36 8.84 -14.03
N THR A 395 -25.12 7.61 -13.56
CA THR A 395 -23.78 6.99 -13.58
C THR A 395 -23.24 6.83 -15.00
N ARG A 396 -24.06 6.31 -15.94
CA ARG A 396 -23.62 6.13 -17.34
C ARG A 396 -23.37 7.47 -18.03
N ASP A 397 -24.13 8.50 -17.69
CA ASP A 397 -24.02 9.84 -18.30
C ASP A 397 -22.90 10.67 -17.68
N ASN A 398 -22.32 10.25 -16.55
CA ASN A 398 -21.19 10.95 -15.91
C ASN A 398 -19.98 10.99 -16.85
N PRO A 399 -19.48 12.19 -17.22
CA PRO A 399 -18.41 12.33 -18.21
C PRO A 399 -17.10 11.63 -17.81
N ALA A 400 -16.77 11.57 -16.51
CA ALA A 400 -15.55 10.91 -16.03
C ALA A 400 -15.69 9.38 -16.08
N ILE A 401 -16.87 8.85 -15.72
CA ILE A 401 -17.17 7.41 -15.87
C ILE A 401 -17.15 7.02 -17.36
N ARG A 402 -17.71 7.84 -18.26
CA ARG A 402 -17.66 7.60 -19.70
C ARG A 402 -16.22 7.55 -20.23
N ARG A 403 -15.34 8.46 -19.80
CA ARG A 403 -13.91 8.41 -20.15
C ARG A 403 -13.24 7.14 -19.63
N ALA A 404 -13.52 6.77 -18.38
CA ALA A 404 -12.97 5.52 -17.80
C ALA A 404 -13.42 4.30 -18.61
N MET A 405 -14.70 4.21 -18.97
CA MET A 405 -15.25 3.12 -19.78
C MET A 405 -14.65 3.09 -21.20
N ALA A 406 -14.43 4.24 -21.82
CA ALA A 406 -13.74 4.33 -23.11
C ALA A 406 -12.30 3.78 -23.01
N PHE A 407 -11.57 4.10 -21.95
CA PHE A 407 -10.25 3.51 -21.72
C PHE A 407 -10.28 2.01 -21.47
N PHE A 408 -11.28 1.49 -20.73
CA PHE A 408 -11.44 0.03 -20.57
C PHE A 408 -11.70 -0.66 -21.91
N ARG A 409 -12.54 -0.10 -22.75
CA ARG A 409 -12.82 -0.61 -24.10
C ARG A 409 -11.55 -0.65 -24.97
N LEU A 410 -10.66 0.33 -24.81
CA LEU A 410 -9.36 0.42 -25.50
C LEU A 410 -8.26 -0.42 -24.84
N GLU A 411 -8.59 -1.26 -23.85
CA GLU A 411 -7.62 -2.04 -23.05
C GLU A 411 -6.54 -1.18 -22.36
N MET A 412 -6.77 0.12 -22.24
CA MET A 412 -5.88 1.06 -21.55
C MET A 412 -6.19 1.11 -20.05
N ARG A 413 -5.96 -0.03 -19.40
CA ARG A 413 -6.41 -0.26 -18.03
C ARG A 413 -5.86 0.75 -17.02
N THR A 414 -4.61 1.18 -17.17
CA THR A 414 -3.98 2.13 -16.23
C THR A 414 -4.72 3.48 -16.25
N GLU A 415 -4.98 3.99 -17.43
CA GLU A 415 -5.72 5.25 -17.64
C GLU A 415 -7.17 5.10 -17.17
N ALA A 416 -7.81 4.00 -17.52
CA ALA A 416 -9.17 3.67 -17.09
C ALA A 416 -9.31 3.68 -15.56
N VAL A 417 -8.40 3.01 -14.85
CA VAL A 417 -8.40 2.94 -13.37
C VAL A 417 -8.18 4.32 -12.74
N ARG A 418 -7.34 5.16 -13.33
CA ARG A 418 -7.10 6.53 -12.85
C ARG A 418 -8.35 7.41 -12.99
N GLU A 419 -8.97 7.42 -14.16
CA GLU A 419 -10.23 8.14 -14.41
C GLU A 419 -11.35 7.63 -13.50
N TRP A 420 -11.51 6.30 -13.40
CA TRP A 420 -12.50 5.69 -12.52
C TRP A 420 -12.33 6.12 -11.07
N ASN A 421 -11.13 5.97 -10.51
CA ASN A 421 -10.87 6.34 -9.12
C ASN A 421 -11.03 7.84 -8.87
N TRP A 422 -10.74 8.66 -9.89
CA TRP A 422 -10.94 10.10 -9.82
C TRP A 422 -12.42 10.46 -9.77
N SER A 423 -13.25 9.81 -10.60
CA SER A 423 -14.69 10.06 -10.69
C SER A 423 -15.44 9.74 -9.39
N LEU A 424 -14.90 8.82 -8.58
CA LEU A 424 -15.55 8.41 -7.32
C LEU A 424 -15.39 9.44 -6.18
N ARG A 425 -14.63 10.52 -6.38
CA ARG A 425 -14.48 11.56 -5.35
C ARG A 425 -15.76 12.34 -5.16
N GLY A 426 -16.21 12.43 -3.89
CA GLY A 426 -17.41 13.14 -3.53
C GLY A 426 -18.73 12.40 -3.81
N MET A 427 -18.68 11.19 -4.36
CA MET A 427 -19.85 10.33 -4.53
C MET A 427 -20.38 9.87 -3.18
N ASP A 428 -21.69 9.89 -3.02
CA ASP A 428 -22.37 9.26 -1.89
C ASP A 428 -22.48 7.73 -2.08
N ASP A 429 -23.07 7.05 -1.07
CA ASP A 429 -23.17 5.59 -1.10
C ASP A 429 -24.05 5.07 -2.24
N ARG A 430 -25.10 5.81 -2.63
CA ARG A 430 -25.99 5.44 -3.75
C ARG A 430 -25.27 5.54 -5.08
N GLU A 431 -24.56 6.62 -5.30
CA GLU A 431 -23.72 6.83 -6.48
C GLU A 431 -22.60 5.80 -6.58
N LEU A 432 -21.93 5.48 -5.45
CA LEU A 432 -20.90 4.43 -5.39
C LEU A 432 -21.49 3.05 -5.71
N LEU A 433 -22.66 2.71 -5.18
CA LEU A 433 -23.32 1.43 -5.49
C LEU A 433 -23.74 1.34 -6.96
N ALA A 434 -24.23 2.43 -7.55
CA ALA A 434 -24.56 2.47 -8.98
C ALA A 434 -23.31 2.32 -9.87
N ALA A 435 -22.20 2.97 -9.50
CA ALA A 435 -20.92 2.81 -10.21
C ALA A 435 -20.36 1.38 -10.04
N ALA A 436 -20.43 0.79 -8.85
CA ALA A 436 -20.01 -0.59 -8.62
C ALA A 436 -20.84 -1.59 -9.43
N ASP A 437 -22.16 -1.40 -9.52
CA ASP A 437 -23.03 -2.24 -10.35
C ASP A 437 -22.74 -2.08 -11.84
N LEU A 438 -22.46 -0.86 -12.31
CA LEU A 438 -22.03 -0.64 -13.69
C LEU A 438 -20.72 -1.39 -14.00
N ALA A 439 -19.73 -1.32 -13.13
CA ALA A 439 -18.47 -2.06 -13.28
C ALA A 439 -18.72 -3.58 -13.28
N ARG A 440 -19.57 -4.09 -12.36
CA ARG A 440 -19.95 -5.50 -12.31
C ARG A 440 -20.60 -5.98 -13.60
N ARG A 441 -21.56 -5.24 -14.15
CA ARG A 441 -22.23 -5.57 -15.41
C ARG A 441 -21.28 -5.62 -16.61
N ASN A 442 -20.21 -4.84 -16.55
CA ASN A 442 -19.15 -4.83 -17.57
C ASN A 442 -17.97 -5.77 -17.23
N GLN A 443 -18.12 -6.64 -16.22
CA GLN A 443 -17.11 -7.60 -15.79
C GLN A 443 -15.77 -6.95 -15.35
N ILE A 444 -15.82 -5.70 -14.94
CA ILE A 444 -14.65 -4.99 -14.39
C ILE A 444 -14.64 -5.21 -12.87
N TRP A 445 -14.36 -6.46 -12.47
CA TRP A 445 -14.56 -6.98 -11.13
C TRP A 445 -13.85 -6.19 -10.04
N ASP A 446 -12.59 -5.87 -10.28
CA ASP A 446 -11.78 -5.09 -9.34
C ASP A 446 -12.33 -3.67 -9.11
N ARG A 447 -12.93 -3.05 -10.14
CA ARG A 447 -13.57 -1.74 -9.97
C ARG A 447 -14.88 -1.86 -9.21
N ALA A 448 -15.67 -2.88 -9.49
CA ALA A 448 -16.90 -3.16 -8.74
C ALA A 448 -16.60 -3.33 -7.24
N ILE A 449 -15.64 -4.20 -6.91
CA ILE A 449 -15.20 -4.45 -5.53
C ILE A 449 -14.69 -3.16 -4.87
N ASN A 450 -13.70 -2.49 -5.49
CA ASN A 450 -13.05 -1.33 -4.90
C ASN A 450 -13.98 -0.12 -4.74
N THR A 451 -15.01 -0.02 -5.58
CA THR A 451 -16.01 1.04 -5.48
C THR A 451 -17.00 0.74 -4.36
N ALA A 452 -17.51 -0.49 -4.27
CA ALA A 452 -18.38 -0.93 -3.20
C ALA A 452 -17.70 -0.87 -1.81
N ASP A 453 -16.38 -1.12 -1.74
CA ASP A 453 -15.60 -0.99 -0.49
C ASP A 453 -15.58 0.45 0.07
N ARG A 454 -15.92 1.47 -0.72
CA ARG A 454 -15.93 2.89 -0.29
C ARG A 454 -17.21 3.32 0.42
N THR A 455 -18.29 2.54 0.33
CA THR A 455 -19.57 2.90 0.96
C THR A 455 -19.46 2.92 2.50
N LYS A 456 -20.14 3.85 3.15
CA LYS A 456 -20.00 4.12 4.59
C LYS A 456 -21.19 3.65 5.42
N SER A 457 -22.41 3.80 4.90
CA SER A 457 -23.66 3.54 5.62
C SER A 457 -24.55 2.53 4.89
N GLU A 458 -24.67 2.63 3.57
CA GLU A 458 -25.40 1.69 2.74
C GLU A 458 -24.46 0.73 2.05
N HIS A 459 -24.57 -0.56 2.32
CA HIS A 459 -23.62 -1.56 1.84
C HIS A 459 -24.28 -2.63 0.97
N ASP A 460 -23.60 -3.03 -0.08
CA ASP A 460 -23.88 -4.28 -0.78
C ASP A 460 -22.65 -5.22 -0.72
N PHE A 461 -22.70 -6.16 0.23
CA PHE A 461 -21.60 -7.11 0.41
C PHE A 461 -21.50 -8.10 -0.74
N THR A 462 -22.55 -8.29 -1.54
CA THR A 462 -22.47 -9.09 -2.77
C THR A 462 -21.66 -8.39 -3.86
N LEU A 463 -21.50 -7.06 -3.80
CA LEU A 463 -20.58 -6.28 -4.64
C LEU A 463 -19.17 -6.18 -4.04
N ARG A 464 -19.05 -6.03 -2.71
CA ARG A 464 -17.73 -6.02 -2.03
C ARG A 464 -17.01 -7.35 -2.12
N PHE A 465 -17.75 -8.45 -2.04
CA PHE A 465 -17.25 -9.82 -2.04
C PHE A 465 -17.82 -10.58 -3.24
N LEU A 466 -17.64 -10.03 -4.44
CA LEU A 466 -18.00 -10.70 -5.68
C LEU A 466 -17.32 -12.06 -5.78
N ALA A 467 -18.08 -13.06 -6.24
CA ALA A 467 -17.60 -14.42 -6.46
C ALA A 467 -17.79 -14.83 -7.94
N PRO A 468 -17.07 -14.18 -8.89
CA PRO A 468 -17.12 -14.55 -10.30
C PRO A 468 -16.47 -15.92 -10.52
N TYR A 469 -16.72 -16.51 -11.68
CA TYR A 469 -16.17 -17.82 -12.09
C TYR A 469 -16.58 -18.98 -11.16
N GLY A 470 -17.77 -18.90 -10.54
CA GLY A 470 -18.24 -19.91 -9.57
C GLY A 470 -18.24 -21.33 -10.09
N ASP A 471 -18.59 -21.51 -11.37
CA ASP A 471 -18.64 -22.81 -12.03
C ASP A 471 -17.25 -23.45 -12.25
N GLN A 472 -16.17 -22.65 -12.12
CA GLN A 472 -14.78 -23.11 -12.24
C GLN A 472 -14.09 -23.18 -10.87
N VAL A 473 -14.27 -22.16 -10.04
CA VAL A 473 -13.57 -22.04 -8.74
C VAL A 473 -14.05 -23.08 -7.73
N ARG A 474 -15.37 -23.27 -7.61
CA ARG A 474 -15.92 -24.21 -6.62
C ARG A 474 -15.56 -25.67 -6.88
N PRO A 475 -15.62 -26.18 -8.12
CA PRO A 475 -15.09 -27.51 -8.43
C PRO A 475 -13.60 -27.63 -8.13
N ALA A 476 -12.77 -26.66 -8.57
CA ALA A 476 -11.34 -26.68 -8.33
C ALA A 476 -10.99 -26.68 -6.81
N ALA A 477 -11.72 -25.92 -6.00
CA ALA A 477 -11.57 -25.94 -4.54
C ALA A 477 -11.96 -27.30 -3.94
N ARG A 478 -13.08 -27.86 -4.39
CA ARG A 478 -13.60 -29.16 -3.92
C ARG A 478 -12.66 -30.31 -4.26
N ASP A 479 -12.13 -30.34 -5.47
CA ASP A 479 -11.20 -31.38 -5.94
C ASP A 479 -9.92 -31.41 -5.10
N GLN A 480 -9.53 -30.27 -4.54
CA GLN A 480 -8.40 -30.12 -3.62
C GLN A 480 -8.81 -30.18 -2.14
N ALA A 481 -10.06 -30.47 -1.82
CA ALA A 481 -10.59 -30.47 -0.44
C ALA A 481 -10.26 -29.15 0.33
N LEU A 482 -10.41 -28.02 -0.36
CA LEU A 482 -10.21 -26.67 0.20
C LEU A 482 -11.54 -26.01 0.54
N ASP A 483 -11.55 -25.15 1.56
CA ASP A 483 -12.64 -24.20 1.83
C ASP A 483 -12.74 -23.20 0.66
N ASP A 484 -13.85 -23.21 -0.08
CA ASP A 484 -14.07 -22.31 -1.21
C ASP A 484 -14.07 -20.84 -0.79
N ALA A 485 -14.54 -20.51 0.40
CA ALA A 485 -14.46 -19.16 0.95
C ALA A 485 -13.00 -18.71 1.16
N TRP A 486 -12.11 -19.61 1.54
CA TRP A 486 -10.69 -19.29 1.65
C TRP A 486 -10.03 -19.13 0.27
N VAL A 487 -10.36 -19.96 -0.70
CA VAL A 487 -9.90 -19.82 -2.10
C VAL A 487 -10.32 -18.46 -2.66
N TYR A 488 -11.60 -18.09 -2.51
CA TYR A 488 -12.08 -16.76 -2.94
C TYR A 488 -11.42 -15.62 -2.19
N GLY A 489 -11.21 -15.76 -0.88
CA GLY A 489 -10.52 -14.80 -0.04
C GLY A 489 -9.11 -14.51 -0.53
N LEU A 490 -8.38 -15.56 -0.93
CA LEU A 490 -7.04 -15.48 -1.50
C LEU A 490 -7.08 -14.84 -2.90
N MET A 491 -7.91 -15.32 -3.81
CA MET A 491 -8.03 -14.78 -5.19
C MET A 491 -8.39 -13.29 -5.18
N ARG A 492 -9.29 -12.86 -4.28
CA ARG A 492 -9.62 -11.44 -4.10
C ARG A 492 -8.39 -10.63 -3.71
N GLN A 493 -7.51 -11.17 -2.87
CA GLN A 493 -6.30 -10.49 -2.46
C GLN A 493 -5.23 -10.50 -3.56
N GLU A 494 -5.11 -11.57 -4.35
CA GLU A 494 -4.13 -11.73 -5.40
C GLU A 494 -4.42 -10.85 -6.63
N SER A 495 -5.58 -10.98 -7.21
CA SER A 495 -5.89 -10.37 -8.51
C SER A 495 -7.14 -9.49 -8.53
N ARG A 496 -7.99 -9.58 -7.50
CA ARG A 496 -9.38 -9.09 -7.58
C ARG A 496 -10.09 -9.59 -8.84
N PHE A 497 -9.84 -10.86 -9.17
CA PHE A 497 -10.45 -11.59 -10.29
C PHE A 497 -10.07 -11.06 -11.69
N ILE A 498 -8.94 -10.38 -11.83
CA ILE A 498 -8.37 -10.02 -13.13
C ILE A 498 -7.60 -11.22 -13.66
N THR A 499 -8.12 -11.85 -14.73
CA THR A 499 -7.52 -13.07 -15.33
C THR A 499 -6.13 -12.80 -15.93
N SER A 500 -5.90 -11.62 -16.46
CA SER A 500 -4.64 -11.19 -17.07
C SER A 500 -3.73 -10.42 -16.10
N ALA A 501 -4.00 -10.46 -14.78
CA ALA A 501 -3.19 -9.76 -13.80
C ALA A 501 -1.74 -10.25 -13.84
N LYS A 502 -0.79 -9.30 -13.81
CA LYS A 502 0.65 -9.57 -13.78
C LYS A 502 1.32 -8.64 -12.79
N SER A 503 2.10 -9.20 -11.88
CA SER A 503 2.88 -8.43 -10.93
C SER A 503 4.23 -7.98 -11.53
N ASN A 504 4.86 -6.97 -10.90
CA ASN A 504 6.18 -6.49 -11.31
C ASN A 504 7.28 -7.57 -11.19
N VAL A 505 7.06 -8.60 -10.36
CA VAL A 505 7.98 -9.72 -10.17
C VAL A 505 7.61 -10.96 -11.00
N GLY A 506 6.58 -10.85 -11.84
CA GLY A 506 6.19 -11.87 -12.83
C GLY A 506 5.12 -12.86 -12.40
N ALA A 507 4.49 -12.70 -11.22
CA ALA A 507 3.32 -13.50 -10.84
C ALA A 507 2.16 -13.21 -11.80
N SER A 508 1.37 -14.22 -12.18
CA SER A 508 0.38 -14.11 -13.25
C SER A 508 -0.93 -14.83 -12.95
N GLY A 509 -2.02 -14.31 -13.52
CA GLY A 509 -3.35 -14.89 -13.51
C GLY A 509 -4.16 -14.64 -12.24
N LEU A 510 -5.30 -15.29 -12.11
CA LEU A 510 -6.26 -15.12 -11.01
C LEU A 510 -5.64 -15.35 -9.65
N MET A 511 -4.79 -16.36 -9.51
CA MET A 511 -4.14 -16.76 -8.27
C MET A 511 -2.67 -16.30 -8.18
N GLN A 512 -2.22 -15.40 -9.09
CA GLN A 512 -0.89 -14.78 -9.09
C GLN A 512 0.26 -15.78 -8.89
N LEU A 513 0.30 -16.82 -9.71
CA LEU A 513 1.34 -17.83 -9.62
C LEU A 513 2.68 -17.32 -10.18
N MET A 514 3.74 -17.48 -9.40
CA MET A 514 5.09 -17.26 -9.89
C MET A 514 5.47 -18.31 -10.95
N PRO A 515 6.24 -17.95 -12.00
CA PRO A 515 6.62 -18.86 -13.06
C PRO A 515 7.24 -20.17 -12.58
N ALA A 516 8.13 -20.08 -11.59
CA ALA A 516 8.78 -21.26 -11.01
C ALA A 516 7.79 -22.15 -10.27
N THR A 517 6.89 -21.56 -9.48
CA THR A 517 5.84 -22.28 -8.75
C THR A 517 4.87 -22.98 -9.70
N ALA A 518 4.41 -22.27 -10.74
CA ALA A 518 3.50 -22.85 -11.73
C ALA A 518 4.13 -24.07 -12.43
N LYS A 519 5.39 -23.95 -12.87
CA LYS A 519 6.14 -25.05 -13.49
C LYS A 519 6.34 -26.22 -12.52
N TRP A 520 6.69 -25.95 -11.28
CA TRP A 520 6.91 -26.97 -10.26
C TRP A 520 5.62 -27.75 -9.98
N VAL A 521 4.49 -27.05 -9.77
CA VAL A 521 3.17 -27.70 -9.55
C VAL A 521 2.76 -28.51 -10.78
N ALA A 522 2.87 -27.95 -11.99
CA ALA A 522 2.54 -28.64 -13.23
C ALA A 522 3.30 -29.97 -13.38
N ASN A 523 4.60 -29.97 -13.09
CA ASN A 523 5.42 -31.18 -13.09
C ASN A 523 4.94 -32.18 -12.03
N LYS A 524 4.64 -31.70 -10.82
CA LYS A 524 4.20 -32.56 -9.70
C LYS A 524 2.89 -33.29 -9.99
N ILE A 525 1.96 -32.64 -10.69
CA ILE A 525 0.66 -33.25 -11.09
C ILE A 525 0.71 -33.95 -12.45
N GLY A 526 1.87 -33.97 -13.12
CA GLY A 526 2.05 -34.61 -14.42
C GLY A 526 1.37 -33.90 -15.59
N LEU A 527 1.20 -32.59 -15.54
CA LEU A 527 0.59 -31.78 -16.62
C LEU A 527 1.59 -31.60 -17.76
N LYS A 528 1.61 -32.57 -18.70
CA LYS A 528 2.62 -32.70 -19.77
C LYS A 528 2.63 -31.56 -20.80
N ASP A 529 1.46 -30.96 -21.07
CA ASP A 529 1.26 -29.91 -22.05
C ASP A 529 1.41 -28.47 -21.43
N PHE A 530 1.92 -28.37 -20.21
CA PHE A 530 2.11 -27.10 -19.56
C PHE A 530 3.26 -26.31 -20.19
N HIS A 531 2.97 -25.07 -20.55
CA HIS A 531 3.97 -24.04 -20.87
C HIS A 531 3.56 -22.71 -20.22
N GLN A 532 4.50 -21.81 -20.05
CA GLN A 532 4.28 -20.57 -19.29
C GLN A 532 3.14 -19.69 -19.82
N GLY A 533 2.85 -19.75 -21.11
CA GLY A 533 1.72 -19.00 -21.70
C GLY A 533 0.35 -19.44 -21.16
N ARG A 534 0.22 -20.69 -20.70
CA ARG A 534 -1.05 -21.22 -20.15
C ARG A 534 -1.35 -20.76 -18.72
N VAL A 535 -0.40 -20.12 -18.04
CA VAL A 535 -0.63 -19.63 -16.66
C VAL A 535 -1.77 -18.60 -16.59
N ASN A 536 -2.04 -17.87 -17.67
CA ASN A 536 -3.15 -16.91 -17.73
C ASN A 536 -4.49 -17.53 -18.17
N ASP A 537 -4.48 -18.78 -18.62
CA ASP A 537 -5.70 -19.53 -18.82
C ASP A 537 -6.38 -19.81 -17.48
N THR A 538 -7.68 -19.47 -17.38
CA THR A 538 -8.40 -19.49 -16.10
C THR A 538 -8.42 -20.88 -15.48
N GLU A 539 -8.70 -21.92 -16.26
CA GLU A 539 -8.78 -23.31 -15.79
C GLU A 539 -7.40 -23.80 -15.32
N THR A 540 -6.37 -23.57 -16.13
CA THR A 540 -4.98 -23.93 -15.79
C THR A 540 -4.51 -23.19 -14.53
N ASN A 541 -4.79 -21.89 -14.41
CA ASN A 541 -4.40 -21.09 -13.26
C ASN A 541 -5.07 -21.55 -11.96
N LEU A 542 -6.38 -21.87 -12.03
CA LEU A 542 -7.14 -22.42 -10.91
C LEU A 542 -6.62 -23.80 -10.49
N LEU A 543 -6.41 -24.71 -11.45
CA LEU A 543 -5.87 -26.03 -11.17
C LEU A 543 -4.52 -25.95 -10.43
N LEU A 544 -3.57 -25.19 -10.98
CA LEU A 544 -2.24 -25.05 -10.40
C LEU A 544 -2.27 -24.33 -9.05
N GLY A 545 -3.07 -23.26 -8.95
CA GLY A 545 -3.15 -22.42 -7.76
C GLY A 545 -3.81 -23.14 -6.57
N THR A 546 -4.92 -23.84 -6.79
CA THR A 546 -5.59 -24.61 -5.73
C THR A 546 -4.75 -25.83 -5.33
N THR A 547 -4.09 -26.49 -6.28
CA THR A 547 -3.13 -27.56 -5.95
C THR A 547 -2.00 -27.02 -5.07
N TYR A 548 -1.40 -25.86 -5.42
CA TYR A 548 -0.36 -25.26 -4.59
C TYR A 548 -0.87 -24.88 -3.20
N MET A 549 -2.08 -24.31 -3.11
CA MET A 549 -2.73 -24.04 -1.81
C MET A 549 -2.83 -25.31 -0.97
N ARG A 550 -3.26 -26.44 -1.55
CA ARG A 550 -3.39 -27.72 -0.86
C ARG A 550 -2.05 -28.22 -0.35
N LEU A 551 -1.03 -28.24 -1.21
CA LEU A 551 0.31 -28.70 -0.85
C LEU A 551 0.92 -27.87 0.29
N VAL A 552 0.76 -26.55 0.23
CA VAL A 552 1.24 -25.64 1.28
C VAL A 552 0.46 -25.85 2.57
N LEU A 553 -0.86 -26.02 2.50
CA LEU A 553 -1.71 -26.28 3.66
C LEU A 553 -1.28 -27.56 4.40
N GLU A 554 -1.11 -28.66 3.67
CA GLU A 554 -0.65 -29.95 4.22
C GLU A 554 0.73 -29.85 4.87
N SER A 555 1.65 -29.12 4.24
CA SER A 555 3.01 -28.94 4.75
C SER A 555 3.09 -28.10 6.03
N LEU A 556 1.98 -27.47 6.44
CA LEU A 556 1.89 -26.50 7.55
C LEU A 556 0.74 -26.84 8.51
N ASP A 557 0.64 -28.10 8.86
CA ASP A 557 -0.29 -28.66 9.88
C ASP A 557 -1.78 -28.39 9.54
N ASN A 558 -2.12 -28.24 8.27
CA ASN A 558 -3.44 -27.85 7.79
C ASN A 558 -3.95 -26.52 8.37
N HIS A 559 -3.02 -25.59 8.68
CA HIS A 559 -3.36 -24.32 9.29
C HIS A 559 -3.48 -23.19 8.24
N PRO A 560 -4.68 -22.64 7.97
CA PRO A 560 -4.91 -21.71 6.85
C PRO A 560 -4.15 -20.38 7.00
N VAL A 561 -3.91 -19.91 8.23
CA VAL A 561 -3.10 -18.69 8.47
C VAL A 561 -1.65 -18.91 8.05
N LEU A 562 -1.06 -20.05 8.42
CA LEU A 562 0.30 -20.42 8.01
C LEU A 562 0.38 -20.62 6.50
N ALA A 563 -0.59 -21.30 5.93
CA ALA A 563 -0.67 -21.54 4.49
C ALA A 563 -0.82 -20.23 3.70
N SER A 564 -1.62 -19.27 4.19
CA SER A 564 -1.72 -17.94 3.59
C SER A 564 -0.40 -17.17 3.65
N ALA A 565 0.31 -17.21 4.78
CA ALA A 565 1.63 -16.61 4.91
C ALA A 565 2.65 -17.26 3.96
N ALA A 566 2.60 -18.57 3.82
CA ALA A 566 3.47 -19.33 2.95
C ALA A 566 3.19 -19.10 1.47
N TYR A 567 1.93 -18.96 1.07
CA TYR A 567 1.55 -18.66 -0.30
C TYR A 567 2.18 -17.35 -0.79
N ASN A 568 2.19 -16.32 0.06
CA ASN A 568 2.76 -15.01 -0.29
C ASN A 568 4.29 -14.93 -0.09
N ALA A 569 4.83 -15.53 1.01
CA ALA A 569 6.24 -15.34 1.39
C ALA A 569 7.10 -16.61 1.28
N GLY A 570 6.52 -17.73 0.92
CA GLY A 570 7.17 -19.03 0.87
C GLY A 570 7.08 -19.82 2.19
N PRO A 571 6.98 -21.16 2.12
CA PRO A 571 6.72 -22.03 3.28
C PRO A 571 7.86 -22.01 4.32
N GLY A 572 9.10 -21.85 3.88
CA GLY A 572 10.25 -21.77 4.79
C GLY A 572 10.18 -20.55 5.72
N ARG A 573 9.69 -19.39 5.24
CA ARG A 573 9.49 -18.20 6.07
C ARG A 573 8.32 -18.38 7.04
N ALA A 574 7.18 -18.88 6.57
CA ALA A 574 6.02 -19.13 7.42
C ALA A 574 6.36 -20.06 8.61
N ARG A 575 7.15 -21.12 8.37
CA ARG A 575 7.65 -22.01 9.44
C ARG A 575 8.56 -21.27 10.43
N ARG A 576 9.52 -20.48 9.95
CA ARG A 576 10.45 -19.73 10.81
C ARG A 576 9.78 -18.68 11.69
N TRP A 577 8.64 -18.15 11.28
CA TRP A 577 7.89 -17.14 12.04
C TRP A 577 7.03 -17.73 13.17
N ARG A 578 6.92 -19.04 13.28
CA ARG A 578 6.31 -19.69 14.46
C ARG A 578 7.10 -19.34 15.73
N ALA A 579 6.43 -19.38 16.86
CA ALA A 579 7.09 -19.28 18.15
C ALA A 579 7.53 -20.68 18.64
N ASP A 580 8.26 -20.72 19.74
CA ASP A 580 8.64 -21.92 20.47
C ASP A 580 7.53 -22.44 21.41
N ARG A 581 6.41 -21.73 21.46
CA ARG A 581 5.19 -22.06 22.21
C ARG A 581 3.95 -21.84 21.33
N PRO A 582 2.78 -22.37 21.74
CA PRO A 582 1.53 -22.08 21.02
C PRO A 582 1.29 -20.57 20.94
N LEU A 583 0.83 -20.09 19.76
CA LEU A 583 0.62 -18.67 19.50
C LEU A 583 -0.77 -18.46 18.92
N GLU A 584 -1.52 -17.52 19.49
CA GLU A 584 -2.80 -17.10 18.94
C GLU A 584 -2.63 -16.68 17.47
N GLY A 585 -3.51 -17.15 16.57
CA GLY A 585 -3.40 -16.86 15.14
C GLY A 585 -3.44 -15.37 14.80
N ALA A 586 -4.16 -14.57 15.60
CA ALA A 586 -4.16 -13.10 15.46
C ALA A 586 -2.79 -12.48 15.79
N VAL A 587 -2.11 -12.98 16.83
CA VAL A 587 -0.77 -12.54 17.22
C VAL A 587 0.26 -12.96 16.16
N TYR A 588 0.15 -14.20 15.65
CA TYR A 588 1.03 -14.63 14.56
C TYR A 588 0.86 -13.71 13.34
N ALA A 589 -0.38 -13.46 12.90
CA ALA A 589 -0.67 -12.62 11.74
C ALA A 589 -0.11 -11.19 11.93
N GLU A 590 -0.28 -10.58 13.14
CA GLU A 590 0.23 -9.25 13.45
C GLU A 590 1.75 -9.19 13.51
N THR A 591 2.40 -10.27 13.90
CA THR A 591 3.86 -10.30 14.11
C THR A 591 4.65 -10.82 12.92
N ILE A 592 4.03 -11.03 11.76
CA ILE A 592 4.73 -11.36 10.51
C ILE A 592 5.71 -10.23 10.18
N PRO A 593 7.02 -10.52 9.98
CA PRO A 593 8.03 -9.48 9.76
C PRO A 593 7.85 -8.66 8.48
N PHE A 594 7.38 -9.29 7.43
CA PHE A 594 7.15 -8.63 6.14
C PHE A 594 5.81 -7.91 6.15
N THR A 595 5.82 -6.59 6.02
CA THR A 595 4.61 -5.75 6.05
C THR A 595 3.60 -6.19 5.00
N GLU A 596 4.04 -6.47 3.76
CA GLU A 596 3.19 -6.98 2.70
C GLU A 596 2.50 -8.30 3.10
N THR A 597 3.27 -9.28 3.60
CA THR A 597 2.72 -10.58 4.00
C THR A 597 1.81 -10.48 5.22
N ARG A 598 2.16 -9.61 6.19
CA ARG A 598 1.32 -9.33 7.37
C ARG A 598 -0.05 -8.81 6.97
N ASP A 599 -0.09 -7.82 6.07
CA ASP A 599 -1.33 -7.26 5.55
C ASP A 599 -2.09 -8.24 4.67
N TYR A 600 -1.37 -9.01 3.87
CA TYR A 600 -1.92 -10.06 3.02
C TYR A 600 -2.68 -11.10 3.85
N VAL A 601 -2.07 -11.68 4.87
CA VAL A 601 -2.67 -12.70 5.72
C VAL A 601 -3.93 -12.17 6.40
N LYS A 602 -3.86 -10.98 7.01
CA LYS A 602 -5.02 -10.33 7.63
C LYS A 602 -6.17 -10.14 6.64
N LYS A 603 -5.87 -9.68 5.42
CA LYS A 603 -6.87 -9.48 4.37
C LYS A 603 -7.45 -10.79 3.86
N VAL A 604 -6.63 -11.82 3.61
CA VAL A 604 -7.12 -13.13 3.16
C VAL A 604 -8.06 -13.74 4.19
N MET A 605 -7.69 -13.74 5.47
CA MET A 605 -8.53 -14.30 6.53
C MET A 605 -9.83 -13.52 6.72
N ASN A 606 -9.76 -12.19 6.66
CA ASN A 606 -10.93 -11.32 6.69
C ASN A 606 -11.87 -11.53 5.48
N ASN A 607 -11.31 -11.65 4.28
CA ASN A 607 -12.08 -11.93 3.07
C ASN A 607 -12.79 -13.28 3.17
N SER A 608 -12.08 -14.31 3.62
CA SER A 608 -12.63 -15.67 3.79
C SER A 608 -13.82 -15.69 4.74
N LEU A 609 -13.79 -14.88 5.78
CA LEU A 609 -14.89 -14.73 6.73
C LEU A 609 -16.18 -14.26 6.02
N TYR A 610 -16.09 -13.21 5.20
CA TYR A 610 -17.24 -12.65 4.51
C TYR A 610 -17.72 -13.52 3.34
N TYR A 611 -16.81 -14.20 2.62
CA TYR A 611 -17.22 -15.17 1.63
C TYR A 611 -17.98 -16.34 2.27
N ALA A 612 -17.52 -16.87 3.41
CA ALA A 612 -18.24 -17.90 4.12
C ALA A 612 -19.61 -17.43 4.61
N ALA A 613 -19.69 -16.20 5.17
CA ALA A 613 -20.97 -15.62 5.57
C ALA A 613 -21.97 -15.51 4.41
N LEU A 614 -21.49 -15.14 3.22
CA LEU A 614 -22.30 -15.03 2.01
C LEU A 614 -22.71 -16.40 1.43
N PHE A 615 -21.81 -17.40 1.47
CA PHE A 615 -22.06 -18.71 0.90
C PHE A 615 -22.97 -19.55 1.80
N ASP A 616 -22.77 -19.50 3.11
CA ASP A 616 -23.51 -20.30 4.09
C ASP A 616 -24.77 -19.61 4.60
N GLY A 617 -24.85 -18.27 4.48
CA GLY A 617 -25.92 -17.48 5.08
C GLY A 617 -25.95 -17.51 6.60
N LYS A 618 -24.84 -17.83 7.26
CA LYS A 618 -24.71 -18.04 8.71
C LYS A 618 -23.65 -17.13 9.31
N PRO A 619 -23.78 -16.78 10.61
CA PRO A 619 -22.77 -16.06 11.34
C PRO A 619 -21.43 -16.81 11.32
N GLN A 620 -20.35 -16.07 11.12
CA GLN A 620 -18.99 -16.58 11.09
C GLN A 620 -18.18 -16.04 12.29
N THR A 621 -17.05 -16.66 12.57
CA THR A 621 -16.09 -16.19 13.59
C THR A 621 -14.68 -16.14 13.01
N LEU A 622 -14.05 -14.97 13.15
CA LEU A 622 -12.69 -14.75 12.69
C LEU A 622 -11.71 -15.45 13.61
N LYS A 623 -11.91 -15.39 14.95
CA LYS A 623 -11.07 -16.08 15.93
C LYS A 623 -11.02 -17.59 15.68
N SER A 624 -12.15 -18.21 15.34
CA SER A 624 -12.19 -19.62 15.00
C SER A 624 -11.38 -19.95 13.76
N ARG A 625 -11.44 -19.09 12.71
CA ARG A 625 -10.65 -19.25 11.49
C ARG A 625 -9.16 -19.01 11.69
N LEU A 626 -8.82 -18.11 12.60
CA LEU A 626 -7.43 -17.80 12.96
C LEU A 626 -6.79 -18.89 13.83
N GLY A 627 -7.55 -19.50 14.74
CA GLY A 627 -7.12 -20.59 15.60
C GLY A 627 -5.88 -20.30 16.43
N VAL A 628 -5.18 -21.36 16.80
CA VAL A 628 -3.91 -21.33 17.54
C VAL A 628 -2.85 -22.06 16.71
N ILE A 629 -1.73 -21.40 16.50
CA ILE A 629 -0.60 -21.94 15.76
C ILE A 629 0.28 -22.76 16.71
N ALA A 630 0.50 -24.00 16.35
CA ALA A 630 1.37 -24.91 17.11
C ALA A 630 2.83 -24.40 17.16
N PRO A 631 3.58 -24.74 18.21
CA PRO A 631 4.99 -24.37 18.33
C PRO A 631 5.82 -24.84 17.13
N ARG A 632 6.95 -24.19 16.93
CA ARG A 632 7.96 -24.67 16.00
C ARG A 632 8.53 -25.99 16.53
N THR A 633 8.29 -27.09 15.85
CA THR A 633 8.93 -28.39 16.18
C THR A 633 10.40 -28.35 15.78
N GLY A 634 11.29 -28.76 16.69
CA GLY A 634 12.75 -28.73 16.51
C GLY A 634 13.32 -29.76 15.53
N GLY A 635 12.52 -30.47 14.77
CA GLY A 635 12.96 -31.41 13.74
C GLY A 635 13.00 -30.74 12.37
N GLU A 636 14.06 -30.93 11.59
CA GLU A 636 14.02 -30.79 10.14
C GLU A 636 12.92 -31.74 9.63
N VAL A 637 11.71 -31.19 9.46
CA VAL A 637 10.74 -31.90 8.62
C VAL A 637 11.38 -31.90 7.23
N LYS A 638 11.82 -33.06 6.75
CA LYS A 638 12.05 -33.33 5.33
C LYS A 638 10.71 -33.13 4.62
N GLY A 639 10.27 -31.87 4.55
CA GLY A 639 9.23 -31.44 3.65
C GLY A 639 9.85 -31.40 2.27
N GLU A 640 9.19 -32.01 1.29
CA GLU A 640 9.47 -31.76 -0.12
C GLU A 640 9.79 -30.28 -0.32
N ASP A 641 10.82 -29.95 -1.09
CA ASP A 641 11.24 -28.59 -1.43
C ASP A 641 10.10 -27.87 -2.16
N LEU A 642 9.17 -27.31 -1.40
CA LEU A 642 8.14 -26.42 -1.92
C LEU A 642 8.83 -25.11 -2.35
N PRO A 643 8.60 -24.60 -3.56
CA PRO A 643 9.24 -23.43 -4.11
C PRO A 643 8.89 -22.14 -3.37
#